data_6ecf0b8652c93f5a264bf456c2af4d53
#
_entry.id   6ecf0b8652c93f5a264bf456c2af4d53
#
_cell.length_a   1.000
_cell.length_b   1.000
_cell.length_c   1.000
_cell.angle_alpha   90.00
_cell.angle_beta   90.00
_cell.angle_gamma   90.00
#
_symmetry.space_group_name_H-M   'P 1'
#
loop_
_entity.id
_entity.type
_entity.pdbx_description
1 polymer ?
#
loop_
_entity_poly.entity_id
_entity_poly.type
_entity_poly.pdbx_seq_one_letter_code
_entity_poly.pdbx_strand_id
1 'polypeptide(L)'
;MTQEPRDATEQDVATTPTHPFASDRRSMLRGAAGLSAMAVGGGFLQAAQAAQAAVTSFAIAVLPDTQFYSRYATTDEGQQFQNRYGSTPYAAQTRWIANNAGTYNIPFVIHLGDVVDQVGKPNQWRVADEAMRQLENASVPYSILAGNHDVLADYDYHGPSDQGFGTDAQRNLAAEPYLQWFPTNRAARQSSFRERDSSGFNECHVFSAHGVQFMVLSLSWRVSDAAIAWARDVMRRNPTLPVILSNHQLLNIAADGVTPAETDYGKMLWDRLICDNDQIFMTLNGHHHGAAYLKKFNNFGNEVHQMVVDYQMDYQGGNAMMRLYEVDFSANKIDVMSFSPWVVGKPANTLTQFDFAELTAANQRFTIPINFKKRFAGFLRWRPLLATTGTPILPRVRSEFLAGYVEPQPTVQRPPADANDFPLITGEDNYAHWRAPAGIAEGQVVRVGEALPNITTSGQHVGQHMYRAAPTGAAQLGDVVWSTDRHYLSSAPGSVRFLNSDKTVDRLNAFLTQVGASINNRSFWNGYTIEAFIKLPADWDANKHRWANLLGRVGRRGNVPGGFRGGDPEASSVLFAVSSLREVQWEIVPASNAQYPQTAWSGELIRNTWYHVAIVNDPATRTTTMYVDGAPVLRNIANAETGTRSLSVNNPWIVGAGWWDTVLTDGYYGWIGEIRLVGRPLPATQWLTARRS
;
A
#
# COMPACT_ATOMS: atom_id res chain seq x y z
N MET A 1 -25.64 3.55 3.42
CA MET A 1 -25.00 3.20 4.69
C MET A 1 -23.66 2.65 4.32
N THR A 2 -22.62 3.48 4.38
CA THR A 2 -21.24 3.10 4.12
C THR A 2 -20.68 2.56 5.44
N GLN A 3 -20.47 1.25 5.53
CA GLN A 3 -19.66 0.69 6.60
C GLN A 3 -18.23 1.12 6.38
N GLU A 4 -17.70 1.87 7.34
CA GLU A 4 -16.27 2.10 7.46
C GLU A 4 -15.56 0.80 7.82
N PRO A 5 -14.30 0.61 7.41
CA PRO A 5 -13.53 -0.55 7.85
C PRO A 5 -13.38 -0.48 9.37
N ARG A 6 -13.90 -1.47 10.07
CA ARG A 6 -13.65 -1.63 11.50
C ARG A 6 -12.17 -1.93 11.70
N ASP A 7 -11.54 -1.17 12.58
CA ASP A 7 -10.20 -1.42 13.06
C ASP A 7 -10.05 -2.87 13.53
N ALA A 8 -9.09 -3.57 12.97
CA ALA A 8 -8.61 -4.82 13.52
C ALA A 8 -8.03 -4.54 14.91
N THR A 9 -8.69 -5.01 15.94
CA THR A 9 -8.18 -4.97 17.31
C THR A 9 -6.99 -5.93 17.40
N GLU A 10 -5.78 -5.37 17.36
CA GLU A 10 -4.57 -6.10 17.71
C GLU A 10 -4.55 -6.38 19.22
N GLN A 11 -4.55 -7.63 19.57
CA GLN A 11 -4.11 -8.08 20.88
C GLN A 11 -2.71 -8.67 20.81
N ASP A 12 -1.85 -8.14 21.70
CA ASP A 12 -0.62 -8.67 22.26
C ASP A 12 0.42 -9.33 21.33
N VAL A 13 1.45 -8.57 21.02
CA VAL A 13 2.74 -9.10 20.56
C VAL A 13 3.75 -9.02 21.67
N ALA A 14 4.24 -10.18 22.06
CA ALA A 14 5.32 -10.36 23.01
C ALA A 14 6.66 -9.83 22.47
N THR A 15 7.45 -9.36 23.40
CA THR A 15 8.75 -8.70 23.34
C THR A 15 9.82 -9.32 22.45
N THR A 16 10.52 -8.42 21.80
CA THR A 16 11.75 -8.31 21.00
C THR A 16 12.95 -9.23 21.31
N PRO A 17 13.85 -9.39 20.31
CA PRO A 17 15.13 -8.70 20.42
C PRO A 17 15.53 -7.89 19.18
N THR A 18 16.17 -6.77 19.46
CA THR A 18 16.75 -5.80 18.53
C THR A 18 17.97 -6.35 17.77
N HIS A 19 17.94 -6.22 16.43
CA HIS A 19 19.16 -6.19 15.62
C HIS A 19 19.05 -5.11 14.53
N PRO A 20 20.14 -4.37 14.28
CA PRO A 20 20.14 -3.20 13.43
C PRO A 20 20.44 -3.56 11.98
N PHE A 21 19.50 -3.40 11.05
CA PHE A 21 19.76 -3.17 9.62
C PHE A 21 18.46 -2.77 8.93
N ALA A 22 18.09 -1.49 9.05
CA ALA A 22 17.17 -0.87 8.10
C ALA A 22 18.02 -0.29 6.98
N SER A 23 18.11 -0.99 5.85
CA SER A 23 18.74 -0.43 4.64
C SER A 23 17.79 0.54 3.97
N ASP A 24 18.20 1.79 3.86
CA ASP A 24 17.53 2.84 3.09
C ASP A 24 17.42 2.41 1.63
N ARG A 25 16.19 2.36 1.09
CA ARG A 25 15.92 2.03 -0.31
C ARG A 25 16.66 2.97 -1.30
N ARG A 26 17.04 4.17 -0.86
CA ARG A 26 17.80 5.15 -1.66
C ARG A 26 19.31 4.92 -1.65
N SER A 27 19.88 4.33 -0.63
CA SER A 27 21.33 4.09 -0.57
C SER A 27 21.80 2.93 -1.46
N MET A 28 20.93 1.99 -1.82
CA MET A 28 21.27 0.91 -2.77
C MET A 28 21.31 1.36 -4.25
N LEU A 29 20.70 2.49 -4.61
CA LEU A 29 20.69 3.00 -5.97
C LEU A 29 21.93 3.83 -6.36
N ARG A 30 22.82 4.17 -5.41
CA ARG A 30 24.00 5.01 -5.68
C ARG A 30 25.26 4.25 -6.07
N GLY A 31 25.22 2.93 -6.13
CA GLY A 31 26.41 2.08 -6.38
C GLY A 31 26.68 1.68 -7.84
N ALA A 32 25.90 2.08 -8.80
CA ALA A 32 25.99 1.57 -10.18
C ALA A 32 26.22 2.65 -11.27
N ALA A 33 26.84 3.77 -10.93
CA ALA A 33 27.22 4.76 -11.93
C ALA A 33 28.73 5.03 -11.85
N GLY A 34 29.50 4.30 -12.62
CA GLY A 34 30.92 4.58 -12.80
C GLY A 34 31.65 3.43 -13.46
N LEU A 35 31.65 3.41 -14.77
CA LEU A 35 32.76 2.98 -15.65
C LEU A 35 32.23 2.77 -17.07
N SER A 36 32.38 3.78 -17.91
CA SER A 36 32.36 3.66 -19.35
C SER A 36 33.27 4.72 -19.94
N ALA A 37 34.49 4.34 -20.32
CA ALA A 37 35.23 5.03 -21.34
C ALA A 37 36.26 4.08 -21.98
N MET A 38 36.22 4.04 -23.32
CA MET A 38 37.22 3.68 -24.27
C MET A 38 37.57 2.20 -24.55
N ALA A 39 37.18 1.76 -25.75
CA ALA A 39 38.19 1.40 -26.78
C ALA A 39 37.51 1.15 -28.13
N VAL A 40 37.96 1.91 -29.13
CA VAL A 40 37.72 1.67 -30.58
C VAL A 40 38.69 0.58 -31.04
N GLY A 41 38.17 -0.46 -31.68
CA GLY A 41 38.99 -1.50 -32.28
C GLY A 41 38.13 -2.45 -33.09
N GLY A 42 38.17 -2.31 -34.41
CA GLY A 42 37.39 -3.13 -35.34
C GLY A 42 37.78 -4.60 -35.33
N GLY A 43 36.80 -5.44 -35.42
CA GLY A 43 36.93 -6.87 -35.65
C GLY A 43 35.56 -7.45 -35.96
N PHE A 44 35.33 -7.90 -37.19
CA PHE A 44 34.16 -8.66 -37.61
C PHE A 44 34.09 -9.95 -36.78
N LEU A 45 33.23 -10.01 -35.77
CA LEU A 45 32.84 -11.24 -35.15
C LEU A 45 31.48 -11.63 -35.73
N GLN A 46 31.48 -12.73 -36.50
CA GLN A 46 30.29 -13.47 -36.85
C GLN A 46 29.49 -13.72 -35.55
N ALA A 47 28.29 -13.18 -35.48
CA ALA A 47 27.32 -13.58 -34.44
C ALA A 47 26.96 -15.05 -34.71
N ALA A 48 27.62 -15.94 -33.98
CA ALA A 48 27.11 -17.29 -33.86
C ALA A 48 25.71 -17.15 -33.21
N GLN A 49 24.66 -17.50 -33.98
CA GLN A 49 23.35 -17.74 -33.42
C GLN A 49 23.53 -18.79 -32.30
N ALA A 50 23.54 -18.34 -31.07
CA ALA A 50 23.47 -19.25 -29.92
C ALA A 50 22.20 -20.06 -30.12
N ALA A 51 22.34 -21.36 -30.32
CA ALA A 51 21.20 -22.28 -30.30
C ALA A 51 20.41 -21.96 -29.02
N GLN A 52 19.14 -21.62 -29.17
CA GLN A 52 18.27 -21.28 -28.09
C GLN A 52 18.23 -22.48 -27.14
N ALA A 53 18.94 -22.40 -26.03
CA ALA A 53 19.03 -23.49 -25.07
C ALA A 53 17.62 -23.77 -24.53
N ALA A 54 17.25 -25.05 -24.41
CA ALA A 54 15.92 -25.43 -23.93
C ALA A 54 15.67 -24.83 -22.54
N VAL A 55 14.52 -24.18 -22.37
CA VAL A 55 14.14 -23.58 -21.10
C VAL A 55 13.93 -24.70 -20.07
N THR A 56 14.66 -24.66 -18.98
CA THR A 56 14.67 -25.70 -17.91
C THR A 56 13.85 -25.28 -16.70
N SER A 57 13.33 -24.08 -16.71
CA SER A 57 12.49 -23.50 -15.67
C SER A 57 11.11 -23.14 -16.19
N PHE A 58 10.18 -22.97 -15.27
CA PHE A 58 8.87 -22.38 -15.52
C PHE A 58 8.58 -21.33 -14.46
N ALA A 59 7.70 -20.39 -14.75
CA ALA A 59 7.29 -19.38 -13.79
C ALA A 59 5.80 -19.52 -13.45
N ILE A 60 5.46 -19.33 -12.18
CA ILE A 60 4.08 -19.15 -11.72
C ILE A 60 3.87 -17.65 -11.57
N ALA A 61 2.85 -17.11 -12.23
CA ALA A 61 2.45 -15.73 -12.02
C ALA A 61 1.44 -15.65 -10.86
N VAL A 62 1.66 -14.67 -9.98
CA VAL A 62 0.78 -14.42 -8.84
C VAL A 62 0.22 -13.01 -8.94
N LEU A 63 -1.12 -12.93 -8.91
CA LEU A 63 -1.87 -11.69 -8.82
C LEU A 63 -2.25 -11.49 -7.34
N PRO A 64 -1.63 -10.52 -6.66
CA PRO A 64 -2.06 -10.12 -5.33
C PRO A 64 -3.42 -9.42 -5.38
N ASP A 65 -3.86 -8.92 -4.26
CA ASP A 65 -5.12 -8.23 -4.05
C ASP A 65 -5.38 -7.14 -5.11
N THR A 66 -6.52 -7.25 -5.81
CA THR A 66 -6.87 -6.40 -6.98
C THR A 66 -8.08 -5.49 -6.73
N GLN A 67 -8.60 -5.48 -5.51
CA GLN A 67 -9.84 -4.78 -5.17
C GLN A 67 -9.83 -3.30 -5.56
N PHE A 68 -8.75 -2.57 -5.35
CA PHE A 68 -8.69 -1.16 -5.74
C PHE A 68 -8.58 -0.97 -7.25
N TYR A 69 -7.99 -1.93 -7.96
CA TYR A 69 -7.99 -1.89 -9.43
C TYR A 69 -9.41 -2.09 -9.98
N SER A 70 -10.18 -3.00 -9.40
CA SER A 70 -11.58 -3.22 -9.76
C SER A 70 -12.44 -2.00 -9.43
N ARG A 71 -12.28 -1.41 -8.24
CA ARG A 71 -13.07 -0.29 -7.78
C ARG A 71 -12.82 0.98 -8.60
N TYR A 72 -11.58 1.45 -8.64
CA TYR A 72 -11.25 2.76 -9.20
C TYR A 72 -11.18 2.79 -10.74
N ALA A 73 -11.33 1.65 -11.40
CA ALA A 73 -11.58 1.58 -12.84
C ALA A 73 -13.05 1.79 -13.22
N THR A 74 -14.00 1.73 -12.26
CA THR A 74 -15.44 1.88 -12.55
C THR A 74 -15.84 3.32 -12.86
N THR A 75 -16.95 3.47 -13.59
CA THR A 75 -17.60 4.78 -13.79
C THR A 75 -18.11 5.39 -12.48
N ASP A 76 -18.50 4.56 -11.52
CA ASP A 76 -18.98 4.98 -10.20
C ASP A 76 -17.88 5.74 -9.43
N GLU A 77 -16.62 5.40 -9.64
CA GLU A 77 -15.44 6.05 -9.04
C GLU A 77 -14.71 6.97 -10.03
N GLY A 78 -15.34 7.34 -11.15
CA GLY A 78 -14.81 8.28 -12.12
C GLY A 78 -13.72 7.75 -13.05
N GLN A 79 -13.59 6.43 -13.21
CA GLN A 79 -12.61 5.79 -14.11
C GLN A 79 -11.19 6.34 -13.94
N GLN A 80 -10.73 6.48 -12.69
CA GLN A 80 -9.54 7.24 -12.32
C GLN A 80 -8.28 6.80 -13.09
N PHE A 81 -8.07 5.50 -13.25
CA PHE A 81 -6.92 4.97 -13.99
C PHE A 81 -7.03 5.27 -15.48
N GLN A 82 -8.20 5.02 -16.10
CA GLN A 82 -8.41 5.26 -17.52
C GLN A 82 -8.23 6.72 -17.88
N ASN A 83 -8.80 7.62 -17.09
CA ASN A 83 -8.75 9.05 -17.34
C ASN A 83 -7.34 9.65 -17.19
N ARG A 84 -6.55 9.12 -16.23
CA ARG A 84 -5.20 9.62 -15.98
C ARG A 84 -4.14 8.97 -16.85
N TYR A 85 -4.23 7.64 -17.05
CA TYR A 85 -3.16 6.84 -17.64
C TYR A 85 -3.53 6.22 -18.99
N GLY A 86 -4.79 6.31 -19.42
CA GLY A 86 -5.27 5.69 -20.64
C GLY A 86 -5.37 4.15 -20.58
N SER A 87 -5.19 3.56 -19.40
CA SER A 87 -5.21 2.11 -19.19
C SER A 87 -5.50 1.79 -17.73
N THR A 88 -5.87 0.53 -17.44
CA THR A 88 -6.19 0.08 -16.07
C THR A 88 -5.18 -0.96 -15.59
N PRO A 89 -4.84 -0.96 -14.29
CA PRO A 89 -3.81 -1.82 -13.73
C PRO A 89 -4.15 -3.32 -13.86
N TYR A 90 -5.38 -3.72 -13.51
CA TYR A 90 -5.78 -5.14 -13.57
C TYR A 90 -5.70 -5.71 -14.99
N ALA A 91 -6.25 -4.96 -15.96
CA ALA A 91 -6.15 -5.37 -17.37
C ALA A 91 -4.69 -5.38 -17.89
N ALA A 92 -3.81 -4.54 -17.34
CA ALA A 92 -2.40 -4.57 -17.71
C ALA A 92 -1.69 -5.83 -17.20
N GLN A 93 -1.97 -6.27 -15.97
CA GLN A 93 -1.43 -7.51 -15.40
C GLN A 93 -1.86 -8.72 -16.25
N THR A 94 -3.16 -8.91 -16.43
CA THR A 94 -3.70 -10.10 -17.12
C THR A 94 -3.34 -10.11 -18.60
N ARG A 95 -3.31 -8.95 -19.27
CA ARG A 95 -2.87 -8.82 -20.66
C ARG A 95 -1.39 -9.16 -20.83
N TRP A 96 -0.54 -8.68 -19.91
CA TRP A 96 0.88 -9.03 -19.96
C TRP A 96 1.09 -10.53 -19.84
N ILE A 97 0.41 -11.19 -18.88
CA ILE A 97 0.49 -12.63 -18.71
C ILE A 97 -0.04 -13.35 -19.97
N ALA A 98 -1.23 -12.98 -20.46
CA ALA A 98 -1.83 -13.57 -21.65
C ALA A 98 -0.91 -13.52 -22.88
N ASN A 99 -0.21 -12.40 -23.07
CA ASN A 99 0.68 -12.19 -24.20
C ASN A 99 2.05 -12.89 -24.04
N ASN A 100 2.45 -13.20 -22.81
CA ASN A 100 3.81 -13.63 -22.51
C ASN A 100 3.90 -15.03 -21.88
N ALA A 101 2.78 -15.69 -21.61
CA ALA A 101 2.77 -17.00 -20.94
C ALA A 101 3.59 -18.05 -21.70
N GLY A 102 3.50 -18.07 -23.04
CA GLY A 102 4.32 -18.98 -23.86
C GLY A 102 5.79 -18.58 -23.88
N THR A 103 6.09 -17.29 -24.01
CA THR A 103 7.46 -16.75 -24.09
C THR A 103 8.26 -17.01 -22.82
N TYR A 104 7.64 -16.84 -21.66
CA TYR A 104 8.28 -17.00 -20.34
C TYR A 104 7.87 -18.29 -19.62
N ASN A 105 7.27 -19.24 -20.35
CA ASN A 105 6.85 -20.53 -19.81
C ASN A 105 6.09 -20.39 -18.49
N ILE A 106 4.96 -19.66 -18.54
CA ILE A 106 4.04 -19.46 -17.40
C ILE A 106 2.86 -20.40 -17.56
N PRO A 107 2.90 -21.63 -17.02
CA PRO A 107 1.84 -22.62 -17.18
C PRO A 107 0.63 -22.35 -16.30
N PHE A 108 0.72 -21.49 -15.29
CA PHE A 108 -0.35 -21.28 -14.33
C PHE A 108 -0.29 -19.92 -13.65
N VAL A 109 -1.45 -19.37 -13.31
CA VAL A 109 -1.62 -18.11 -12.57
C VAL A 109 -2.38 -18.37 -11.27
N ILE A 110 -1.98 -17.74 -10.17
CA ILE A 110 -2.65 -17.80 -8.86
C ILE A 110 -3.10 -16.41 -8.47
N HIS A 111 -4.40 -16.21 -8.26
CA HIS A 111 -4.97 -14.98 -7.70
C HIS A 111 -5.23 -15.18 -6.20
N LEU A 112 -4.82 -14.22 -5.37
CA LEU A 112 -4.81 -14.37 -3.92
C LEU A 112 -6.06 -13.86 -3.20
N GLY A 113 -7.10 -13.48 -3.95
CA GLY A 113 -8.35 -12.97 -3.38
C GLY A 113 -8.44 -11.46 -3.39
N ASP A 114 -9.46 -10.93 -2.73
CA ASP A 114 -9.84 -9.52 -2.77
C ASP A 114 -9.90 -9.01 -4.21
N VAL A 115 -10.74 -9.70 -4.98
CA VAL A 115 -10.98 -9.47 -6.40
C VAL A 115 -11.66 -8.13 -6.63
N VAL A 116 -12.56 -7.76 -5.70
CA VAL A 116 -13.28 -6.49 -5.65
C VAL A 116 -13.15 -5.85 -4.27
N ASP A 117 -13.33 -4.53 -4.18
CA ASP A 117 -13.31 -3.81 -2.89
C ASP A 117 -14.65 -3.85 -2.14
N GLN A 118 -15.73 -3.95 -2.88
CA GLN A 118 -17.08 -3.91 -2.33
C GLN A 118 -17.94 -5.00 -2.96
N VAL A 119 -18.14 -6.07 -2.24
CA VAL A 119 -18.87 -7.26 -2.71
C VAL A 119 -20.21 -6.96 -3.38
N GLY A 120 -20.96 -5.98 -2.87
CA GLY A 120 -22.27 -5.58 -3.38
C GLY A 120 -22.26 -4.67 -4.63
N LYS A 121 -21.11 -4.46 -5.30
CA LYS A 121 -20.96 -3.53 -6.44
C LYS A 121 -20.72 -4.26 -7.76
N PRO A 122 -21.76 -4.53 -8.57
CA PRO A 122 -21.64 -5.30 -9.82
C PRO A 122 -20.64 -4.70 -10.83
N ASN A 123 -20.46 -3.37 -10.82
CA ASN A 123 -19.51 -2.70 -11.73
C ASN A 123 -18.06 -3.10 -11.43
N GLN A 124 -17.70 -3.30 -10.16
CA GLN A 124 -16.37 -3.77 -9.77
C GLN A 124 -16.15 -5.22 -10.23
N TRP A 125 -17.14 -6.08 -10.04
CA TRP A 125 -17.11 -7.47 -10.54
C TRP A 125 -16.97 -7.54 -12.06
N ARG A 126 -17.59 -6.60 -12.80
CA ARG A 126 -17.45 -6.55 -14.26
C ARG A 126 -16.01 -6.23 -14.67
N VAL A 127 -15.36 -5.28 -14.00
CA VAL A 127 -13.93 -4.98 -14.25
C VAL A 127 -13.05 -6.22 -14.02
N ALA A 128 -13.27 -6.92 -12.91
CA ALA A 128 -12.55 -8.16 -12.60
C ALA A 128 -12.83 -9.27 -13.64
N ASP A 129 -14.09 -9.46 -14.03
CA ASP A 129 -14.51 -10.40 -15.06
C ASP A 129 -13.80 -10.15 -16.40
N GLU A 130 -13.79 -8.89 -16.85
CA GLU A 130 -13.14 -8.47 -18.10
C GLU A 130 -11.63 -8.70 -18.05
N ALA A 131 -10.99 -8.42 -16.91
CA ALA A 131 -9.57 -8.66 -16.72
C ALA A 131 -9.24 -10.16 -16.77
N MET A 132 -9.96 -11.00 -16.02
CA MET A 132 -9.70 -12.45 -15.97
C MET A 132 -10.03 -13.16 -17.28
N ARG A 133 -11.00 -12.67 -18.06
CA ARG A 133 -11.29 -13.20 -19.41
C ARG A 133 -10.12 -13.05 -20.38
N GLN A 134 -9.18 -12.13 -20.15
CA GLN A 134 -7.97 -12.06 -20.99
C GLN A 134 -7.12 -13.32 -20.87
N LEU A 135 -7.01 -13.89 -19.65
CA LEU A 135 -6.34 -15.18 -19.43
C LEU A 135 -7.11 -16.34 -20.09
N GLU A 136 -8.44 -16.36 -19.91
CA GLU A 136 -9.29 -17.38 -20.52
C GLU A 136 -9.19 -17.38 -22.05
N ASN A 137 -9.26 -16.20 -22.68
CA ASN A 137 -9.14 -16.03 -24.12
C ASN A 137 -7.77 -16.48 -24.66
N ALA A 138 -6.72 -16.34 -23.86
CA ALA A 138 -5.37 -16.80 -24.17
C ALA A 138 -5.14 -18.27 -23.77
N SER A 139 -6.15 -18.95 -23.20
CA SER A 139 -6.04 -20.31 -22.67
C SER A 139 -4.95 -20.48 -21.60
N VAL A 140 -4.71 -19.42 -20.82
CA VAL A 140 -3.79 -19.45 -19.67
C VAL A 140 -4.56 -19.86 -18.42
N PRO A 141 -4.29 -21.05 -17.85
CA PRO A 141 -5.02 -21.53 -16.68
C PRO A 141 -4.71 -20.67 -15.43
N TYR A 142 -5.72 -20.52 -14.59
CA TYR A 142 -5.58 -19.81 -13.33
C TYR A 142 -6.44 -20.43 -12.22
N SER A 143 -6.05 -20.19 -10.97
CA SER A 143 -6.93 -20.33 -9.81
C SER A 143 -7.27 -18.93 -9.26
N ILE A 144 -8.45 -18.82 -8.67
CA ILE A 144 -8.93 -17.63 -8.02
C ILE A 144 -9.66 -18.04 -6.73
N LEU A 145 -9.50 -17.24 -5.67
CA LEU A 145 -10.17 -17.46 -4.40
C LEU A 145 -10.84 -16.16 -3.93
N ALA A 146 -11.83 -16.27 -3.05
CA ALA A 146 -12.45 -15.11 -2.45
C ALA A 146 -11.62 -14.63 -1.24
N GLY A 147 -11.36 -13.33 -1.17
CA GLY A 147 -10.90 -12.64 0.04
C GLY A 147 -12.07 -12.16 0.91
N ASN A 148 -11.78 -11.35 1.94
CA ASN A 148 -12.80 -10.81 2.82
C ASN A 148 -13.69 -9.75 2.14
N HIS A 149 -13.16 -9.00 1.18
CA HIS A 149 -13.92 -8.02 0.39
C HIS A 149 -14.87 -8.66 -0.64
N ASP A 150 -14.67 -9.94 -0.95
CA ASP A 150 -15.42 -10.68 -1.97
C ASP A 150 -16.65 -11.41 -1.43
N VAL A 151 -16.89 -11.37 -0.12
CA VAL A 151 -17.93 -12.15 0.56
C VAL A 151 -18.89 -11.25 1.32
N LEU A 152 -20.17 -11.67 1.43
CA LEU A 152 -21.21 -10.89 2.11
C LEU A 152 -21.02 -10.81 3.64
N ALA A 153 -20.35 -11.81 4.22
CA ALA A 153 -20.04 -11.87 5.66
C ALA A 153 -18.53 -12.08 5.84
N ASP A 154 -17.82 -11.01 6.19
CA ASP A 154 -16.37 -10.90 6.25
C ASP A 154 -15.79 -11.05 7.67
N TYR A 155 -16.45 -11.81 8.54
CA TYR A 155 -16.02 -11.99 9.93
C TYR A 155 -14.61 -12.54 10.05
N ASP A 156 -13.80 -11.91 10.89
CA ASP A 156 -12.45 -12.37 11.23
C ASP A 156 -12.43 -13.63 12.10
N TYR A 157 -11.28 -14.27 12.16
CA TYR A 157 -11.04 -15.39 13.06
C TYR A 157 -10.71 -14.91 14.48
N HIS A 158 -11.50 -15.37 15.46
CA HIS A 158 -11.38 -14.96 16.86
C HIS A 158 -10.78 -16.07 17.76
N GLY A 159 -9.97 -16.94 17.21
CA GLY A 159 -9.27 -17.98 17.96
C GLY A 159 -10.04 -19.29 18.08
N PRO A 160 -9.58 -20.23 18.90
CA PRO A 160 -10.15 -21.58 19.01
C PRO A 160 -11.62 -21.65 19.48
N SER A 161 -12.11 -20.59 20.11
CA SER A 161 -13.51 -20.46 20.53
C SER A 161 -14.46 -19.99 19.42
N ASP A 162 -13.91 -19.65 18.26
CA ASP A 162 -14.68 -19.23 17.09
C ASP A 162 -15.58 -20.38 16.61
N GLN A 163 -16.90 -20.12 16.62
CA GLN A 163 -17.90 -21.13 16.24
C GLN A 163 -18.08 -21.24 14.73
N GLY A 164 -17.08 -20.87 13.94
CA GLY A 164 -17.09 -20.96 12.48
C GLY A 164 -17.88 -19.83 11.81
N PHE A 165 -18.13 -18.72 12.49
CA PHE A 165 -18.77 -17.54 11.90
C PHE A 165 -17.97 -17.03 10.70
N GLY A 166 -18.69 -16.72 9.61
CA GLY A 166 -18.09 -16.24 8.37
C GLY A 166 -17.34 -17.30 7.55
N THR A 167 -17.37 -18.58 7.92
CA THR A 167 -16.82 -19.65 7.09
C THR A 167 -17.71 -19.97 5.89
N ASP A 168 -17.13 -20.59 4.88
CA ASP A 168 -17.85 -21.05 3.67
C ASP A 168 -19.08 -21.91 3.98
N ALA A 169 -19.06 -22.72 5.04
CA ALA A 169 -20.19 -23.54 5.46
C ALA A 169 -21.41 -22.74 6.02
N GLN A 170 -21.21 -21.50 6.42
CA GLN A 170 -22.26 -20.64 6.98
C GLN A 170 -22.78 -19.59 6.00
N ARG A 171 -22.19 -19.50 4.78
CA ARG A 171 -22.58 -18.52 3.78
C ARG A 171 -23.87 -18.93 3.08
N ASN A 172 -24.68 -17.93 2.68
CA ASN A 172 -25.78 -18.14 1.75
C ASN A 172 -25.22 -18.22 0.32
N LEU A 173 -24.82 -19.43 -0.11
CA LEU A 173 -24.13 -19.67 -1.37
C LEU A 173 -24.88 -19.11 -2.60
N ALA A 174 -26.20 -19.09 -2.59
CA ALA A 174 -27.01 -18.57 -3.69
C ALA A 174 -26.93 -17.03 -3.80
N ALA A 175 -26.62 -16.36 -2.71
CA ALA A 175 -26.53 -14.90 -2.65
C ALA A 175 -25.12 -14.35 -2.87
N GLU A 176 -24.09 -15.20 -2.74
CA GLU A 176 -22.70 -14.76 -2.81
C GLU A 176 -22.31 -14.29 -4.22
N PRO A 177 -21.96 -13.01 -4.42
CA PRO A 177 -21.58 -12.49 -5.72
C PRO A 177 -20.35 -13.17 -6.32
N TYR A 178 -19.35 -13.54 -5.50
CA TYR A 178 -18.19 -14.29 -5.95
C TYR A 178 -18.58 -15.56 -6.73
N LEU A 179 -19.51 -16.36 -6.21
CA LEU A 179 -19.98 -17.60 -6.86
C LEU A 179 -20.80 -17.33 -8.13
N GLN A 180 -21.41 -16.15 -8.24
CA GLN A 180 -22.16 -15.75 -9.44
C GLN A 180 -21.21 -15.32 -10.57
N TRP A 181 -20.13 -14.58 -10.25
CA TRP A 181 -19.17 -14.10 -11.22
C TRP A 181 -18.09 -15.13 -11.60
N PHE A 182 -17.68 -15.95 -10.64
CA PHE A 182 -16.70 -17.02 -10.81
C PHE A 182 -17.28 -18.39 -10.43
N PRO A 183 -18.35 -18.84 -11.12
CA PRO A 183 -19.01 -20.12 -10.82
C PRO A 183 -18.15 -21.31 -11.20
N THR A 184 -18.46 -22.48 -10.62
CA THR A 184 -17.75 -23.74 -10.89
C THR A 184 -17.71 -24.10 -12.37
N ASN A 185 -18.77 -23.81 -13.13
CA ASN A 185 -18.82 -24.10 -14.57
C ASN A 185 -17.86 -23.20 -15.39
N ARG A 186 -17.49 -22.01 -14.86
CA ARG A 186 -16.45 -21.16 -15.44
C ARG A 186 -15.07 -21.77 -15.20
N ALA A 187 -14.76 -22.17 -13.97
CA ALA A 187 -13.52 -22.85 -13.64
C ALA A 187 -13.35 -24.16 -14.43
N ALA A 188 -14.43 -24.91 -14.60
CA ALA A 188 -14.43 -26.19 -15.31
C ALA A 188 -14.09 -26.11 -16.82
N ARG A 189 -14.08 -24.91 -17.41
CA ARG A 189 -13.62 -24.73 -18.81
C ARG A 189 -12.09 -24.75 -18.93
N GLN A 190 -11.38 -24.62 -17.82
CA GLN A 190 -9.92 -24.62 -17.81
C GLN A 190 -9.37 -26.05 -17.82
N SER A 191 -8.35 -26.31 -18.62
CA SER A 191 -7.72 -27.64 -18.74
C SER A 191 -7.09 -28.12 -17.44
N SER A 192 -6.70 -27.21 -16.57
CA SER A 192 -6.12 -27.50 -15.25
C SER A 192 -7.14 -27.85 -14.17
N PHE A 193 -8.40 -27.43 -14.33
CA PHE A 193 -9.43 -27.63 -13.30
C PHE A 193 -9.68 -29.12 -13.00
N ARG A 194 -9.88 -29.43 -11.73
CA ARG A 194 -10.24 -30.80 -11.28
C ARG A 194 -11.58 -30.80 -10.57
N GLU A 195 -11.72 -30.04 -9.52
CA GLU A 195 -12.95 -30.01 -8.72
C GLU A 195 -13.01 -28.76 -7.83
N ARG A 196 -14.19 -28.46 -7.33
CA ARG A 196 -14.43 -27.59 -6.18
C ARG A 196 -15.09 -28.37 -5.06
N ASP A 197 -15.00 -27.89 -3.85
CA ASP A 197 -15.74 -28.41 -2.71
C ASP A 197 -17.25 -28.12 -2.85
N SER A 198 -18.04 -28.62 -1.92
CA SER A 198 -19.52 -28.48 -1.95
C SER A 198 -19.99 -27.03 -1.79
N SER A 199 -19.17 -26.15 -1.21
CA SER A 199 -19.48 -24.72 -1.10
C SER A 199 -19.27 -23.97 -2.42
N GLY A 200 -18.44 -24.50 -3.31
CA GLY A 200 -18.03 -23.86 -4.55
C GLY A 200 -16.96 -22.77 -4.35
N PHE A 201 -16.52 -22.48 -3.12
CA PHE A 201 -15.52 -21.48 -2.83
C PHE A 201 -14.09 -21.97 -2.99
N ASN A 202 -13.84 -23.25 -2.71
CA ASN A 202 -12.51 -23.84 -2.67
C ASN A 202 -12.28 -24.67 -3.92
N GLU A 203 -11.12 -24.52 -4.58
CA GLU A 203 -10.89 -25.18 -5.87
C GLU A 203 -9.53 -25.87 -5.94
N CYS A 204 -9.51 -26.94 -6.74
CA CYS A 204 -8.33 -27.73 -7.06
C CYS A 204 -8.03 -27.68 -8.55
N HIS A 205 -6.77 -27.34 -8.85
CA HIS A 205 -6.21 -27.39 -10.20
C HIS A 205 -4.98 -28.29 -10.26
N VAL A 206 -4.71 -28.84 -11.43
CA VAL A 206 -3.45 -29.55 -11.71
C VAL A 206 -2.91 -29.05 -13.03
N PHE A 207 -1.70 -28.52 -13.00
CA PHE A 207 -0.99 -28.11 -14.20
C PHE A 207 0.30 -28.91 -14.39
N SER A 208 0.82 -28.92 -15.59
CA SER A 208 2.05 -29.64 -15.94
C SER A 208 3.14 -28.67 -16.39
N ALA A 209 4.36 -28.87 -15.88
CA ALA A 209 5.55 -28.15 -16.31
C ALA A 209 6.74 -29.11 -16.36
N HIS A 210 7.45 -29.15 -17.47
CA HIS A 210 8.61 -30.04 -17.68
C HIS A 210 8.36 -31.52 -17.32
N GLY A 211 7.17 -32.03 -17.64
CA GLY A 211 6.79 -33.42 -17.35
C GLY A 211 6.45 -33.71 -15.89
N VAL A 212 6.44 -32.70 -15.05
CA VAL A 212 6.01 -32.78 -13.65
C VAL A 212 4.64 -32.14 -13.51
N GLN A 213 3.77 -32.78 -12.74
CA GLN A 213 2.47 -32.23 -12.39
C GLN A 213 2.50 -31.61 -11.00
N PHE A 214 1.89 -30.45 -10.88
CA PHE A 214 1.70 -29.74 -9.61
C PHE A 214 0.22 -29.55 -9.35
N MET A 215 -0.18 -29.71 -8.11
CA MET A 215 -1.51 -29.36 -7.64
C MET A 215 -1.51 -27.95 -7.06
N VAL A 216 -2.53 -27.17 -7.38
CA VAL A 216 -2.85 -25.92 -6.68
C VAL A 216 -4.17 -26.12 -5.95
N LEU A 217 -4.15 -25.92 -4.64
CA LEU A 217 -5.33 -25.86 -3.79
C LEU A 217 -5.55 -24.41 -3.38
N SER A 218 -6.63 -23.82 -3.87
CA SER A 218 -7.01 -22.45 -3.54
C SER A 218 -8.19 -22.47 -2.57
N LEU A 219 -7.92 -22.04 -1.35
CA LEU A 219 -8.86 -22.01 -0.24
C LEU A 219 -9.26 -20.56 0.04
N SER A 220 -10.55 -20.28 -0.01
CA SER A 220 -11.10 -18.94 0.14
C SER A 220 -11.05 -18.43 1.59
N TRP A 221 -11.46 -17.20 1.80
CA TRP A 221 -11.58 -16.56 3.11
C TRP A 221 -12.34 -17.43 4.10
N ARG A 222 -11.72 -17.72 5.26
CA ARG A 222 -12.33 -18.44 6.37
C ARG A 222 -12.89 -19.82 6.00
N VAL A 223 -12.00 -20.77 5.71
CA VAL A 223 -12.40 -22.16 5.41
C VAL A 223 -13.07 -22.85 6.59
N SER A 224 -14.10 -23.62 6.32
CA SER A 224 -14.77 -24.51 7.27
C SER A 224 -14.00 -25.81 7.51
N ASP A 225 -14.42 -26.56 8.53
CA ASP A 225 -13.95 -27.92 8.78
C ASP A 225 -14.22 -28.85 7.60
N ALA A 226 -15.33 -28.64 6.90
CA ALA A 226 -15.68 -29.40 5.69
C ALA A 226 -14.70 -29.10 4.54
N ALA A 227 -14.32 -27.85 4.35
CA ALA A 227 -13.32 -27.46 3.35
C ALA A 227 -11.93 -28.02 3.67
N ILE A 228 -11.52 -28.00 4.95
CA ILE A 228 -10.26 -28.63 5.39
C ILE A 228 -10.29 -30.15 5.12
N ALA A 229 -11.40 -30.82 5.43
CA ALA A 229 -11.57 -32.24 5.18
C ALA A 229 -11.53 -32.56 3.67
N TRP A 230 -12.20 -31.74 2.84
CA TRP A 230 -12.14 -31.85 1.39
C TRP A 230 -10.72 -31.69 0.87
N ALA A 231 -9.97 -30.66 1.29
CA ALA A 231 -8.59 -30.45 0.87
C ALA A 231 -7.68 -31.64 1.21
N ARG A 232 -7.83 -32.23 2.41
CA ARG A 232 -7.13 -33.46 2.80
C ARG A 232 -7.50 -34.64 1.90
N ASP A 233 -8.78 -34.79 1.58
CA ASP A 233 -9.26 -35.88 0.71
C ASP A 233 -8.72 -35.73 -0.72
N VAL A 234 -8.72 -34.52 -1.28
CA VAL A 234 -8.14 -34.23 -2.60
C VAL A 234 -6.66 -34.63 -2.64
N MET A 235 -5.86 -34.23 -1.64
CA MET A 235 -4.45 -34.60 -1.54
C MET A 235 -4.27 -36.11 -1.39
N ARG A 236 -5.06 -36.76 -0.55
CA ARG A 236 -5.03 -38.20 -0.34
C ARG A 236 -5.32 -39.01 -1.63
N ARG A 237 -6.26 -38.53 -2.47
CA ARG A 237 -6.56 -39.12 -3.76
C ARG A 237 -5.48 -38.89 -4.83
N ASN A 238 -4.60 -37.93 -4.60
CA ASN A 238 -3.53 -37.51 -5.51
C ASN A 238 -2.15 -37.53 -4.83
N PRO A 239 -1.70 -38.65 -4.24
CA PRO A 239 -0.60 -38.69 -3.28
C PRO A 239 0.78 -38.39 -3.88
N THR A 240 0.87 -38.25 -5.21
CA THR A 240 2.14 -38.06 -5.93
C THR A 240 2.32 -36.62 -6.43
N LEU A 241 1.40 -35.71 -6.12
CA LEU A 241 1.46 -34.33 -6.61
C LEU A 241 2.00 -33.39 -5.52
N PRO A 242 3.09 -32.66 -5.81
CA PRO A 242 3.49 -31.51 -4.98
C PRO A 242 2.37 -30.46 -4.98
N VAL A 243 2.10 -29.85 -3.81
CA VAL A 243 0.99 -28.94 -3.62
C VAL A 243 1.49 -27.54 -3.30
N ILE A 244 0.96 -26.57 -4.07
CA ILE A 244 0.96 -25.15 -3.74
C ILE A 244 -0.41 -24.83 -3.18
N LEU A 245 -0.46 -24.38 -1.93
CA LEU A 245 -1.69 -23.97 -1.28
C LEU A 245 -1.79 -22.46 -1.28
N SER A 246 -2.87 -21.90 -1.79
CA SER A 246 -3.19 -20.51 -1.63
C SER A 246 -4.40 -20.33 -0.72
N ASN A 247 -4.36 -19.32 0.10
CA ASN A 247 -5.46 -18.86 0.95
C ASN A 247 -5.34 -17.35 1.11
N HIS A 248 -6.42 -16.65 1.40
CA HIS A 248 -6.35 -15.20 1.47
C HIS A 248 -5.56 -14.69 2.69
N GLN A 249 -5.64 -15.37 3.85
CA GLN A 249 -5.04 -14.92 5.10
C GLN A 249 -4.26 -16.05 5.81
N LEU A 250 -2.95 -16.12 5.67
CA LEU A 250 -2.09 -17.09 6.38
C LEU A 250 -0.99 -16.41 7.19
N LEU A 251 -0.14 -15.68 6.49
CA LEU A 251 1.03 -14.99 7.04
C LEU A 251 0.77 -13.48 7.00
N ASN A 252 1.14 -12.78 8.07
CA ASN A 252 1.15 -11.33 8.18
C ASN A 252 2.59 -10.80 8.11
N ILE A 253 2.73 -9.48 8.20
CA ILE A 253 4.00 -8.77 8.19
C ILE A 253 4.06 -7.90 9.43
N ALA A 254 5.17 -7.96 10.15
CA ALA A 254 5.39 -7.14 11.34
C ALA A 254 5.48 -5.63 10.98
N ALA A 255 5.42 -4.78 11.99
CA ALA A 255 5.44 -3.33 11.83
C ALA A 255 6.68 -2.77 11.11
N ASP A 256 7.75 -3.56 10.98
CA ASP A 256 8.95 -3.20 10.19
C ASP A 256 8.72 -3.28 8.67
N GLY A 257 7.61 -3.90 8.24
CA GLY A 257 7.23 -4.05 6.83
C GLY A 257 7.95 -5.17 6.06
N VAL A 258 8.74 -6.01 6.75
CA VAL A 258 9.54 -7.07 6.10
C VAL A 258 9.59 -8.38 6.89
N THR A 259 9.49 -8.34 8.22
CA THR A 259 9.54 -9.54 9.06
C THR A 259 8.20 -10.28 8.99
N PRO A 260 8.20 -11.61 8.69
CA PRO A 260 6.97 -12.38 8.70
C PRO A 260 6.40 -12.52 10.11
N ALA A 261 5.08 -12.42 10.22
CA ALA A 261 4.33 -12.64 11.45
C ALA A 261 3.23 -13.67 11.20
N GLU A 262 3.10 -14.66 12.08
CA GLU A 262 2.04 -15.66 11.95
C GLU A 262 0.72 -15.12 12.49
N THR A 263 -0.35 -15.20 11.71
CA THR A 263 -1.72 -14.91 12.19
C THR A 263 -2.25 -16.10 13.00
N ASP A 264 -3.22 -15.86 13.87
CA ASP A 264 -3.88 -16.95 14.59
C ASP A 264 -4.64 -17.89 13.66
N TYR A 265 -5.24 -17.34 12.61
CA TYR A 265 -5.86 -18.15 11.55
C TYR A 265 -4.81 -18.99 10.79
N GLY A 266 -3.68 -18.39 10.46
CA GLY A 266 -2.57 -19.09 9.80
C GLY A 266 -2.00 -20.24 10.66
N LYS A 267 -1.86 -20.02 11.97
CA LYS A 267 -1.47 -21.07 12.93
C LYS A 267 -2.50 -22.21 12.96
N MET A 268 -3.78 -21.85 13.04
CA MET A 268 -4.88 -22.85 13.00
C MET A 268 -4.83 -23.69 11.73
N LEU A 269 -4.66 -23.08 10.57
CA LEU A 269 -4.61 -23.81 9.30
C LEU A 269 -3.31 -24.59 9.14
N TRP A 270 -2.19 -24.07 9.69
CA TRP A 270 -0.94 -24.82 9.80
C TRP A 270 -1.14 -26.11 10.58
N ASP A 271 -1.69 -26.05 11.78
CA ASP A 271 -1.87 -27.20 12.67
C ASP A 271 -2.91 -28.19 12.12
N ARG A 272 -3.95 -27.70 11.47
CA ARG A 272 -5.07 -28.53 11.04
C ARG A 272 -4.95 -29.06 9.61
N LEU A 273 -4.08 -28.49 8.78
CA LEU A 273 -3.98 -28.91 7.38
C LEU A 273 -2.51 -29.00 6.92
N ILE A 274 -1.70 -27.96 7.14
CA ILE A 274 -0.45 -27.82 6.40
C ILE A 274 0.64 -28.74 6.96
N CYS A 275 0.85 -28.76 8.29
CA CYS A 275 1.97 -29.49 8.91
C CYS A 275 1.88 -31.03 8.74
N ASP A 276 0.68 -31.58 8.60
CA ASP A 276 0.43 -33.02 8.47
C ASP A 276 0.30 -33.50 7.01
N ASN A 277 0.54 -32.64 6.03
CA ASN A 277 0.45 -32.99 4.60
C ASN A 277 1.79 -32.67 3.90
N ASP A 278 2.63 -33.69 3.74
CA ASP A 278 3.97 -33.53 3.16
C ASP A 278 3.97 -33.05 1.71
N GLN A 279 2.86 -33.18 0.99
CA GLN A 279 2.71 -32.68 -0.37
C GLN A 279 2.77 -31.16 -0.44
N ILE A 280 2.36 -30.44 0.61
CA ILE A 280 2.38 -28.98 0.66
C ILE A 280 3.82 -28.52 0.88
N PHE A 281 4.42 -27.88 -0.12
CA PHE A 281 5.78 -27.36 -0.03
C PHE A 281 5.83 -25.84 -0.08
N MET A 282 4.73 -25.20 -0.50
CA MET A 282 4.64 -23.76 -0.69
C MET A 282 3.24 -23.27 -0.33
N THR A 283 3.15 -22.15 0.38
CA THR A 283 1.88 -21.45 0.60
C THR A 283 1.98 -19.99 0.17
N LEU A 284 0.88 -19.45 -0.36
CA LEU A 284 0.76 -18.08 -0.85
C LEU A 284 -0.48 -17.41 -0.26
N ASN A 285 -0.34 -16.18 0.20
CA ASN A 285 -1.50 -15.38 0.63
C ASN A 285 -1.33 -13.89 0.31
N GLY A 286 -2.47 -13.17 0.29
CA GLY A 286 -2.63 -11.74 0.19
C GLY A 286 -3.00 -11.10 1.52
N HIS A 287 -3.99 -10.21 1.52
CA HIS A 287 -4.66 -9.56 2.65
C HIS A 287 -3.79 -8.62 3.48
N HIS A 288 -2.58 -9.00 3.82
CA HIS A 288 -1.69 -8.23 4.68
C HIS A 288 -0.67 -7.44 3.87
N HIS A 289 -0.63 -6.13 4.10
CA HIS A 289 0.11 -5.17 3.27
C HIS A 289 1.62 -5.38 3.29
N GLY A 290 2.21 -5.48 2.11
CA GLY A 290 3.64 -5.65 1.89
C GLY A 290 4.01 -7.04 1.41
N ALA A 291 5.20 -7.51 1.78
CA ALA A 291 5.67 -8.85 1.41
C ALA A 291 6.62 -9.41 2.45
N ALA A 292 6.46 -10.69 2.78
CA ALA A 292 7.36 -11.40 3.66
C ALA A 292 7.47 -12.89 3.28
N TYR A 293 8.53 -13.52 3.75
CA TYR A 293 8.81 -14.92 3.53
C TYR A 293 9.17 -15.59 4.86
N LEU A 294 8.52 -16.75 5.13
CA LEU A 294 8.77 -17.59 6.28
C LEU A 294 9.01 -19.03 5.83
N LYS A 295 10.07 -19.62 6.34
CA LYS A 295 10.33 -21.06 6.18
C LYS A 295 9.97 -21.80 7.45
N LYS A 296 9.07 -22.80 7.34
CA LYS A 296 8.72 -23.70 8.45
C LYS A 296 9.03 -25.16 8.08
N PHE A 297 9.07 -26.03 9.06
CA PHE A 297 9.20 -27.46 8.84
C PHE A 297 7.92 -28.17 9.24
N ASN A 298 7.41 -29.02 8.35
CA ASN A 298 6.23 -29.85 8.60
C ASN A 298 6.58 -31.04 9.53
N ASN A 299 5.58 -31.84 9.90
CA ASN A 299 5.75 -32.98 10.80
C ASN A 299 6.58 -34.14 10.20
N PHE A 300 6.88 -34.06 8.90
CA PHE A 300 7.78 -34.99 8.21
C PHE A 300 9.24 -34.49 8.15
N GLY A 301 9.53 -33.33 8.75
CA GLY A 301 10.85 -32.70 8.75
C GLY A 301 11.22 -32.02 7.42
N ASN A 302 10.25 -31.79 6.53
CA ASN A 302 10.44 -31.16 5.24
C ASN A 302 10.05 -29.67 5.25
N GLU A 303 10.76 -28.88 4.45
CA GLU A 303 10.53 -27.42 4.35
C GLU A 303 9.19 -27.10 3.68
N VAL A 304 8.47 -26.12 4.26
CA VAL A 304 7.30 -25.44 3.69
C VAL A 304 7.62 -23.96 3.60
N HIS A 305 7.55 -23.42 2.39
CA HIS A 305 7.88 -22.03 2.10
C HIS A 305 6.58 -21.20 2.08
N GLN A 306 6.40 -20.34 3.08
CA GLN A 306 5.21 -19.50 3.22
C GLN A 306 5.52 -18.07 2.77
N MET A 307 4.68 -17.49 1.93
CA MET A 307 4.85 -16.13 1.42
C MET A 307 3.54 -15.36 1.45
N VAL A 308 3.60 -14.17 2.01
CA VAL A 308 2.57 -13.13 1.88
C VAL A 308 3.02 -12.11 0.87
N VAL A 309 2.09 -11.63 0.04
CA VAL A 309 2.30 -10.51 -0.87
C VAL A 309 1.00 -9.77 -1.14
N ASP A 310 0.98 -8.49 -0.79
CA ASP A 310 -0.12 -7.58 -1.08
C ASP A 310 0.43 -6.16 -1.24
N TYR A 311 -0.04 -5.45 -2.26
CA TYR A 311 0.38 -4.09 -2.61
C TYR A 311 -0.78 -3.09 -2.60
N GLN A 312 -1.98 -3.50 -2.23
CA GLN A 312 -3.20 -2.71 -2.40
C GLN A 312 -3.11 -1.30 -1.76
N MET A 313 -2.38 -1.15 -0.66
CA MET A 313 -2.22 0.13 0.03
C MET A 313 -1.03 0.96 -0.46
N ASP A 314 -0.20 0.43 -1.35
CA ASP A 314 0.88 1.17 -1.98
C ASP A 314 0.33 2.22 -2.99
N TYR A 315 1.22 3.08 -3.50
CA TYR A 315 0.88 4.12 -4.48
C TYR A 315 0.03 3.57 -5.64
N GLN A 316 -1.08 4.24 -5.95
CA GLN A 316 -2.06 3.84 -6.97
C GLN A 316 -2.62 2.41 -6.78
N GLY A 317 -2.85 2.01 -5.54
CA GLY A 317 -3.38 0.69 -5.24
C GLY A 317 -2.39 -0.46 -5.48
N GLY A 318 -1.09 -0.17 -5.38
CA GLY A 318 -0.03 -1.13 -5.68
C GLY A 318 0.49 -1.09 -7.11
N ASN A 319 0.03 -0.11 -7.92
CA ASN A 319 0.64 0.20 -9.22
C ASN A 319 0.72 -1.01 -10.19
N ALA A 320 -0.23 -1.95 -10.11
CA ALA A 320 -0.26 -3.24 -10.82
C ALA A 320 0.95 -4.15 -10.55
N MET A 321 1.55 -4.06 -9.36
CA MET A 321 2.58 -5.01 -8.98
C MET A 321 2.04 -6.43 -8.98
N MET A 322 2.80 -7.34 -9.53
CA MET A 322 2.57 -8.76 -9.52
C MET A 322 3.86 -9.52 -9.25
N ARG A 323 3.78 -10.81 -8.97
CA ARG A 323 4.95 -11.60 -8.63
C ARG A 323 5.13 -12.78 -9.57
N LEU A 324 6.37 -13.07 -9.95
CA LEU A 324 6.76 -14.30 -10.62
C LEU A 324 7.61 -15.16 -9.68
N TYR A 325 7.31 -16.45 -9.67
CA TYR A 325 8.10 -17.49 -9.00
C TYR A 325 8.68 -18.41 -10.07
N GLU A 326 9.95 -18.25 -10.39
CA GLU A 326 10.65 -19.11 -11.35
C GLU A 326 11.15 -20.36 -10.64
N VAL A 327 10.58 -21.49 -10.96
CA VAL A 327 10.98 -22.82 -10.46
C VAL A 327 12.02 -23.40 -11.40
N ASP A 328 13.28 -23.48 -10.94
CA ASP A 328 14.39 -24.04 -11.70
C ASP A 328 14.86 -25.38 -11.08
N PHE A 329 14.46 -26.46 -11.72
CA PHE A 329 14.83 -27.82 -11.27
C PHE A 329 16.31 -28.11 -11.38
N SER A 330 16.99 -27.52 -12.37
CA SER A 330 18.41 -27.75 -12.61
C SER A 330 19.28 -27.05 -11.60
N ALA A 331 18.92 -25.83 -11.24
CA ALA A 331 19.63 -25.03 -10.24
C ALA A 331 19.16 -25.31 -8.79
N ASN A 332 18.11 -26.13 -8.60
CA ASN A 332 17.54 -26.44 -7.28
C ASN A 332 17.14 -25.16 -6.51
N LYS A 333 16.37 -24.30 -7.14
CA LYS A 333 15.91 -23.03 -6.54
C LYS A 333 14.57 -22.56 -7.09
N ILE A 334 13.97 -21.66 -6.32
CA ILE A 334 12.87 -20.82 -6.78
C ILE A 334 13.35 -19.36 -6.67
N ASP A 335 13.44 -18.67 -7.80
CA ASP A 335 13.72 -17.24 -7.84
C ASP A 335 12.41 -16.44 -7.82
N VAL A 336 12.40 -15.35 -7.08
CA VAL A 336 11.22 -14.49 -6.88
C VAL A 336 11.49 -13.10 -7.38
N MET A 337 10.51 -12.54 -8.13
CA MET A 337 10.56 -11.19 -8.67
C MET A 337 9.20 -10.51 -8.57
N SER A 338 9.17 -9.28 -8.06
CA SER A 338 7.98 -8.42 -8.03
C SER A 338 8.15 -7.28 -9.03
N PHE A 339 7.22 -7.13 -9.97
CA PHE A 339 7.29 -6.11 -11.01
C PHE A 339 5.90 -5.66 -11.47
N SER A 340 5.84 -4.50 -12.12
CA SER A 340 4.62 -3.93 -12.68
C SER A 340 4.64 -3.90 -14.19
N PRO A 341 3.76 -4.63 -14.87
CA PRO A 341 3.61 -4.48 -16.31
C PRO A 341 2.91 -3.17 -16.71
N TRP A 342 2.21 -2.52 -15.79
CA TRP A 342 1.48 -1.30 -16.05
C TRP A 342 2.35 -0.05 -16.04
N VAL A 343 3.27 0.04 -15.08
CA VAL A 343 4.18 1.18 -14.94
C VAL A 343 4.99 1.43 -16.19
N VAL A 344 5.48 0.37 -16.84
CA VAL A 344 6.24 0.45 -18.09
C VAL A 344 5.43 1.09 -19.23
N GLY A 345 4.12 0.93 -19.22
CA GLY A 345 3.21 1.44 -20.25
C GLY A 345 2.54 2.79 -19.92
N LYS A 346 2.80 3.39 -18.75
CA LYS A 346 2.21 4.68 -18.39
C LYS A 346 2.75 5.82 -19.25
N PRO A 347 1.94 6.83 -19.57
CA PRO A 347 2.43 8.05 -20.22
C PRO A 347 3.52 8.73 -19.37
N ALA A 348 4.65 9.07 -19.99
CA ALA A 348 5.82 9.60 -19.28
C ALA A 348 5.52 10.86 -18.43
N ASN A 349 4.58 11.69 -18.86
CA ASN A 349 4.17 12.90 -18.13
C ASN A 349 3.28 12.63 -16.91
N THR A 350 2.88 11.37 -16.68
CA THR A 350 2.09 10.95 -15.52
C THR A 350 2.92 10.23 -14.47
N LEU A 351 4.16 9.89 -14.81
CA LEU A 351 5.06 9.17 -13.91
C LEU A 351 5.51 10.06 -12.75
N THR A 352 5.61 9.45 -11.57
CA THR A 352 6.13 10.06 -10.35
C THR A 352 7.33 9.26 -9.83
N GLN A 353 8.02 9.78 -8.81
CA GLN A 353 9.12 9.06 -8.15
C GLN A 353 8.72 7.71 -7.51
N PHE A 354 7.43 7.39 -7.46
CA PHE A 354 6.88 6.15 -6.89
C PHE A 354 6.47 5.12 -7.96
N ASP A 355 6.65 5.44 -9.23
CA ASP A 355 6.37 4.51 -10.33
C ASP A 355 7.55 3.56 -10.55
N PHE A 356 7.67 2.57 -9.68
CA PHE A 356 8.67 1.51 -9.79
C PHE A 356 8.19 0.42 -10.75
N ALA A 357 9.03 0.06 -11.74
CA ALA A 357 8.73 -1.07 -12.61
C ALA A 357 9.12 -2.42 -11.98
N GLU A 358 10.14 -2.45 -11.12
CA GLU A 358 10.54 -3.61 -10.33
C GLU A 358 10.80 -3.21 -8.88
N LEU A 359 10.33 -4.03 -7.92
CA LEU A 359 10.70 -3.88 -6.52
C LEU A 359 11.91 -4.78 -6.22
N THR A 360 13.01 -4.17 -5.74
CA THR A 360 14.31 -4.85 -5.60
C THR A 360 14.72 -5.12 -4.15
N ALA A 361 13.89 -4.76 -3.17
CA ALA A 361 14.13 -5.05 -1.76
C ALA A 361 14.24 -6.57 -1.52
N ALA A 362 14.93 -6.99 -0.46
CA ALA A 362 15.23 -8.40 -0.18
C ALA A 362 13.98 -9.28 0.03
N ASN A 363 12.84 -8.69 0.43
CA ASN A 363 11.56 -9.36 0.53
C ASN A 363 10.76 -9.37 -0.79
N GLN A 364 11.25 -8.69 -1.82
CA GLN A 364 10.60 -8.56 -3.13
C GLN A 364 11.34 -9.32 -4.23
N ARG A 365 12.66 -9.40 -4.12
CA ARG A 365 13.54 -10.11 -5.05
C ARG A 365 14.52 -10.95 -4.27
N PHE A 366 14.32 -12.27 -4.28
CA PHE A 366 15.12 -13.23 -3.51
C PHE A 366 15.10 -14.61 -4.15
N THR A 367 15.95 -15.50 -3.63
CA THR A 367 16.06 -16.90 -4.04
C THR A 367 15.74 -17.82 -2.87
N ILE A 368 14.93 -18.82 -3.11
CA ILE A 368 14.64 -19.92 -2.19
C ILE A 368 15.44 -21.14 -2.66
N PRO A 369 16.48 -21.58 -1.95
CA PRO A 369 17.16 -22.85 -2.25
C PRO A 369 16.24 -24.01 -1.88
N ILE A 370 16.01 -24.92 -2.83
CA ILE A 370 15.18 -26.11 -2.62
C ILE A 370 15.74 -27.30 -3.42
N ASN A 371 16.16 -28.34 -2.76
CA ASN A 371 16.55 -29.58 -3.44
C ASN A 371 15.30 -30.37 -3.82
N PHE A 372 14.78 -30.15 -5.02
CA PHE A 372 13.53 -30.74 -5.49
C PHE A 372 13.57 -32.27 -5.46
N LYS A 373 14.70 -32.89 -5.85
CA LYS A 373 14.85 -34.34 -5.82
C LYS A 373 14.70 -34.89 -4.40
N LYS A 374 15.31 -34.22 -3.42
CA LYS A 374 15.19 -34.62 -2.00
C LYS A 374 13.78 -34.31 -1.48
N ARG A 375 13.26 -33.11 -1.75
CA ARG A 375 11.99 -32.61 -1.22
C ARG A 375 10.81 -33.48 -1.70
N PHE A 376 10.87 -33.99 -2.93
CA PHE A 376 9.79 -34.75 -3.54
C PHE A 376 10.13 -36.24 -3.72
N ALA A 377 11.18 -36.75 -3.07
CA ALA A 377 11.60 -38.14 -3.17
C ALA A 377 10.52 -39.15 -2.72
N GLY A 378 9.64 -38.73 -1.78
CA GLY A 378 8.50 -39.53 -1.29
C GLY A 378 7.34 -39.66 -2.28
N PHE A 379 7.37 -38.91 -3.38
CA PHE A 379 6.29 -38.90 -4.37
C PHE A 379 6.57 -39.92 -5.47
N LEU A 380 5.81 -40.99 -5.54
CA LEU A 380 6.06 -42.17 -6.39
C LEU A 380 6.23 -41.85 -7.89
N ARG A 381 5.70 -40.74 -8.37
CA ARG A 381 5.75 -40.35 -9.79
C ARG A 381 6.63 -39.12 -10.03
N TRP A 382 7.37 -38.66 -9.04
CA TRP A 382 8.27 -37.54 -9.23
C TRP A 382 9.46 -37.98 -10.12
N ARG A 383 9.45 -37.56 -11.35
CA ARG A 383 10.54 -37.76 -12.32
C ARG A 383 10.69 -36.49 -13.14
N PRO A 384 11.42 -35.47 -12.64
CA PRO A 384 11.70 -34.31 -13.46
C PRO A 384 12.48 -34.74 -14.69
N LEU A 385 12.12 -34.22 -15.84
CA LEU A 385 12.96 -34.36 -17.02
C LEU A 385 14.31 -33.75 -16.71
N LEU A 386 15.39 -34.47 -17.00
CA LEU A 386 16.73 -33.96 -16.86
C LEU A 386 16.85 -32.73 -17.75
N ALA A 387 16.99 -31.58 -17.11
CA ALA A 387 16.98 -30.32 -17.79
C ALA A 387 18.27 -30.08 -18.55
N THR A 388 18.14 -29.62 -19.76
CA THR A 388 19.23 -28.95 -20.48
C THR A 388 19.32 -27.52 -19.99
N THR A 389 20.54 -26.97 -19.87
CA THR A 389 20.78 -25.60 -19.39
C THR A 389 20.05 -24.58 -20.27
N GLY A 390 19.04 -23.90 -19.74
CA GLY A 390 18.31 -22.81 -20.41
C GLY A 390 18.67 -21.43 -19.86
N THR A 391 18.24 -20.37 -20.53
CA THR A 391 18.34 -19.02 -19.99
C THR A 391 17.24 -18.83 -18.93
N PRO A 392 17.59 -18.43 -17.70
CA PRO A 392 16.62 -18.17 -16.65
C PRO A 392 15.54 -17.16 -17.08
N ILE A 393 14.31 -17.36 -16.62
CA ILE A 393 13.13 -16.57 -17.06
C ILE A 393 13.21 -15.14 -16.50
N LEU A 394 13.44 -14.97 -15.20
CA LEU A 394 13.39 -13.66 -14.57
C LEU A 394 14.47 -12.69 -15.11
N PRO A 395 15.72 -13.10 -15.36
CA PRO A 395 16.69 -12.28 -16.07
C PRO A 395 16.22 -11.86 -17.47
N ARG A 396 15.51 -12.73 -18.19
CA ARG A 396 14.93 -12.40 -19.50
C ARG A 396 13.81 -11.38 -19.38
N VAL A 397 12.89 -11.53 -18.42
CA VAL A 397 11.86 -10.52 -18.16
C VAL A 397 12.49 -9.14 -17.92
N ARG A 398 13.58 -9.06 -17.17
CA ARG A 398 14.31 -7.79 -16.97
C ARG A 398 14.92 -7.25 -18.26
N SER A 399 15.61 -8.08 -19.00
CA SER A 399 16.34 -7.66 -20.21
C SER A 399 15.44 -7.42 -21.42
N GLU A 400 14.28 -8.07 -21.49
CA GLU A 400 13.39 -8.01 -22.66
C GLU A 400 12.20 -7.07 -22.40
N PHE A 401 11.56 -7.16 -21.22
CA PHE A 401 10.35 -6.40 -20.92
C PHE A 401 10.61 -5.11 -20.13
N LEU A 402 11.50 -5.14 -19.13
CA LEU A 402 11.85 -3.93 -18.38
C LEU A 402 12.95 -3.11 -19.02
N ALA A 403 13.56 -3.61 -20.09
CA ALA A 403 14.62 -2.89 -20.82
C ALA A 403 14.09 -1.56 -21.36
N GLY A 404 14.82 -0.50 -21.11
CA GLY A 404 14.49 0.84 -21.56
C GLY A 404 13.53 1.62 -20.65
N TYR A 405 12.93 1.01 -19.62
CA TYR A 405 12.25 1.76 -18.59
C TYR A 405 13.28 2.48 -17.71
N VAL A 406 13.11 3.79 -17.60
CA VAL A 406 13.93 4.64 -16.72
C VAL A 406 13.02 5.15 -15.62
N GLU A 407 13.33 4.77 -14.39
CA GLU A 407 12.60 5.28 -13.22
C GLU A 407 12.66 6.80 -13.19
N PRO A 408 11.51 7.49 -12.98
CA PRO A 408 11.50 8.92 -12.90
C PRO A 408 12.43 9.40 -11.79
N GLN A 409 13.43 10.17 -12.17
CA GLN A 409 14.26 10.87 -11.20
C GLN A 409 13.74 12.30 -11.07
N PRO A 410 13.77 12.88 -9.88
CA PRO A 410 13.49 14.30 -9.73
C PRO A 410 14.46 15.11 -10.60
N THR A 411 13.99 15.55 -11.77
CA THR A 411 14.80 16.33 -12.71
C THR A 411 14.98 17.77 -12.29
N VAL A 412 14.22 18.20 -11.28
CA VAL A 412 14.20 19.57 -10.80
C VAL A 412 15.33 19.77 -9.79
N GLN A 413 16.22 20.69 -10.08
CA GLN A 413 17.25 21.09 -9.13
C GLN A 413 16.60 21.63 -7.87
N ARG A 414 17.07 21.17 -6.70
CA ARG A 414 16.59 21.65 -5.40
C ARG A 414 16.82 23.16 -5.31
N PRO A 415 15.78 23.97 -5.02
CA PRO A 415 15.97 25.40 -4.87
C PRO A 415 16.88 25.68 -3.68
N PRO A 416 17.66 26.79 -3.70
CA PRO A 416 18.38 27.23 -2.51
C PRO A 416 17.47 27.38 -1.33
N ALA A 417 18.00 27.14 -0.11
CA ALA A 417 17.25 27.40 1.10
C ALA A 417 16.90 28.91 1.18
N ASP A 418 15.68 29.19 1.62
CA ASP A 418 15.14 30.55 1.74
C ASP A 418 15.06 31.36 0.42
N ALA A 419 15.02 30.67 -0.71
CA ALA A 419 14.93 31.30 -2.03
C ALA A 419 13.54 31.90 -2.33
N ASN A 420 12.49 31.55 -1.55
CA ASN A 420 11.10 31.90 -1.81
C ASN A 420 10.63 31.57 -3.25
N ASP A 421 11.13 30.47 -3.78
CA ASP A 421 10.88 30.03 -5.15
C ASP A 421 9.58 29.22 -5.23
N PHE A 422 8.49 29.86 -4.94
CA PHE A 422 7.12 29.35 -5.07
C PHE A 422 6.17 30.46 -5.52
N PRO A 423 5.03 30.15 -6.16
CA PRO A 423 4.05 31.17 -6.57
C PRO A 423 3.48 31.91 -5.36
N LEU A 424 3.55 33.24 -5.40
CA LEU A 424 2.97 34.07 -4.36
C LEU A 424 1.44 34.10 -4.50
N ILE A 425 0.77 33.81 -3.40
CA ILE A 425 -0.69 33.96 -3.29
C ILE A 425 -0.94 35.33 -2.62
N THR A 426 -1.63 36.19 -3.36
CA THR A 426 -2.03 37.51 -2.88
C THR A 426 -3.52 37.54 -2.62
N GLY A 427 -3.97 38.43 -1.72
CA GLY A 427 -5.38 38.61 -1.40
C GLY A 427 -5.74 38.15 0.01
N GLU A 428 -6.99 38.38 0.37
CA GLU A 428 -7.55 38.10 1.70
C GLU A 428 -7.68 36.60 2.01
N ASP A 429 -7.64 35.76 1.00
CA ASP A 429 -7.77 34.30 1.07
C ASP A 429 -6.43 33.58 1.34
N ASN A 430 -5.30 34.31 1.36
CA ASN A 430 -4.00 33.77 1.77
C ASN A 430 -3.90 33.76 3.31
N TYR A 431 -4.40 32.71 3.93
CA TYR A 431 -4.62 32.67 5.37
C TYR A 431 -3.34 32.40 6.16
N ALA A 432 -2.52 31.44 5.74
CA ALA A 432 -1.28 31.13 6.41
C ALA A 432 -0.25 30.49 5.48
N HIS A 433 1.02 30.77 5.77
CA HIS A 433 2.15 30.05 5.25
C HIS A 433 3.20 29.95 6.38
N TRP A 434 3.07 28.90 7.17
CA TRP A 434 3.97 28.64 8.28
C TRP A 434 5.18 27.84 7.83
N ARG A 435 6.37 28.27 8.19
CA ARG A 435 7.62 27.58 7.87
C ARG A 435 8.74 27.86 8.85
N ALA A 436 9.81 27.07 8.83
CA ALA A 436 11.00 27.30 9.63
C ALA A 436 11.61 28.69 9.33
N PRO A 437 12.11 29.42 10.35
CA PRO A 437 12.77 30.70 10.15
C PRO A 437 14.13 30.54 9.44
N ALA A 438 14.62 31.63 8.85
CA ALA A 438 15.96 31.66 8.29
C ALA A 438 17.03 31.56 9.40
N GLY A 439 18.21 31.01 9.05
CA GLY A 439 19.36 30.94 9.95
C GLY A 439 19.30 29.84 11.01
N ILE A 440 18.38 28.87 10.89
CA ILE A 440 18.34 27.71 11.78
C ILE A 440 19.56 26.80 11.60
N ALA A 441 19.95 26.13 12.68
CA ALA A 441 20.97 25.09 12.66
C ALA A 441 20.35 23.71 12.87
N GLU A 442 20.93 22.66 12.26
CA GLU A 442 20.51 21.28 12.46
C GLU A 442 20.58 20.88 13.93
N GLY A 443 19.49 20.33 14.47
CA GLY A 443 19.40 19.92 15.87
C GLY A 443 19.21 21.05 16.87
N GLN A 444 19.09 22.30 16.45
CA GLN A 444 18.82 23.42 17.34
C GLN A 444 17.46 23.27 18.02
N VAL A 445 17.45 23.21 19.34
CA VAL A 445 16.21 23.06 20.12
C VAL A 445 15.30 24.27 19.92
N VAL A 446 14.03 24.00 19.58
CA VAL A 446 12.99 25.03 19.52
C VAL A 446 12.54 25.34 20.94
N ARG A 447 12.56 26.59 21.35
CA ARG A 447 12.19 27.01 22.72
C ARG A 447 10.69 27.20 22.88
N VAL A 448 10.17 27.03 24.08
CA VAL A 448 8.78 27.40 24.38
C VAL A 448 8.56 28.87 24.07
N GLY A 449 7.47 29.19 23.37
CA GLY A 449 7.17 30.53 22.89
C GLY A 449 7.93 30.96 21.62
N GLU A 450 8.85 30.13 21.12
CA GLU A 450 9.50 30.38 19.83
C GLU A 450 8.51 30.21 18.68
N ALA A 451 8.57 31.10 17.71
CA ALA A 451 7.61 31.15 16.61
C ALA A 451 7.97 30.17 15.48
N LEU A 452 6.94 29.50 14.95
CA LEU A 452 6.89 29.01 13.60
C LEU A 452 6.26 30.13 12.75
N PRO A 453 7.07 30.91 12.01
CA PRO A 453 6.61 32.14 11.37
C PRO A 453 5.54 31.90 10.33
N ASN A 454 4.50 32.73 10.32
CA ASN A 454 3.64 32.92 9.18
C ASN A 454 4.26 33.97 8.27
N ILE A 455 4.64 33.58 7.05
CA ILE A 455 5.28 34.49 6.08
C ILE A 455 4.28 35.10 5.09
N THR A 456 2.99 34.92 5.30
CA THR A 456 1.93 35.56 4.51
C THR A 456 2.13 37.08 4.50
N THR A 457 2.17 37.66 3.31
CA THR A 457 2.43 39.10 3.12
C THR A 457 1.20 39.92 2.84
N SER A 458 0.04 39.29 2.69
CA SER A 458 -1.23 39.94 2.32
C SER A 458 -2.38 39.46 3.20
N GLY A 459 -3.42 40.29 3.28
CA GLY A 459 -4.61 40.00 4.06
C GLY A 459 -4.47 40.28 5.55
N GLN A 460 -5.53 39.99 6.29
CA GLN A 460 -5.64 40.31 7.74
C GLN A 460 -4.94 39.28 8.64
N HIS A 461 -4.25 38.31 8.09
CA HIS A 461 -3.58 37.23 8.83
C HIS A 461 -2.05 37.40 8.90
N VAL A 462 -1.54 38.50 8.38
CA VAL A 462 -0.11 38.84 8.48
C VAL A 462 0.33 38.87 9.95
N GLY A 463 1.46 38.22 10.24
CA GLY A 463 2.01 38.14 11.60
C GLY A 463 1.30 37.13 12.52
N GLN A 464 0.31 36.40 12.07
CA GLN A 464 -0.32 35.35 12.86
C GLN A 464 0.52 34.07 12.84
N HIS A 465 1.58 34.09 13.64
CA HIS A 465 2.49 32.95 13.80
C HIS A 465 1.87 31.83 14.63
N MET A 466 2.43 30.63 14.53
CA MET A 466 2.27 29.64 15.57
C MET A 466 3.41 29.70 16.57
N TYR A 467 3.15 29.32 17.80
CA TYR A 467 4.14 29.38 18.88
C TYR A 467 4.29 28.01 19.53
N ARG A 468 5.53 27.62 19.80
CA ARG A 468 5.84 26.42 20.53
C ARG A 468 5.16 26.44 21.91
N ALA A 469 4.26 25.48 22.16
CA ALA A 469 3.65 25.23 23.44
C ALA A 469 4.65 24.60 24.42
N ALA A 470 4.37 24.67 25.70
CA ALA A 470 5.06 23.86 26.69
C ALA A 470 4.87 22.40 26.41
N PRO A 471 5.91 21.56 26.60
CA PRO A 471 5.77 20.11 26.49
C PRO A 471 4.70 19.57 27.45
N THR A 472 3.98 18.52 27.03
CA THR A 472 2.96 17.86 27.86
C THR A 472 3.33 16.41 28.13
N GLY A 473 2.84 15.87 29.26
CA GLY A 473 3.14 14.51 29.69
C GLY A 473 4.64 14.25 29.87
N ALA A 474 5.16 13.20 29.28
CA ALA A 474 6.56 12.82 29.35
C ALA A 474 7.48 13.61 28.39
N ALA A 475 6.94 14.56 27.63
CA ALA A 475 7.70 15.32 26.64
C ALA A 475 8.70 16.30 27.28
N GLN A 476 9.80 16.55 26.56
CA GLN A 476 10.89 17.41 26.97
C GLN A 476 11.14 18.51 25.93
N LEU A 477 11.84 19.57 26.33
CA LEU A 477 12.19 20.67 25.42
C LEU A 477 13.00 20.18 24.22
N GLY A 478 13.94 19.28 24.42
CA GLY A 478 14.79 18.71 23.36
C GLY A 478 14.09 17.81 22.37
N ASP A 479 12.81 17.49 22.58
CA ASP A 479 12.06 16.62 21.66
C ASP A 479 11.66 17.32 20.36
N VAL A 480 11.79 18.62 20.26
CA VAL A 480 11.53 19.39 19.04
C VAL A 480 12.72 20.26 18.68
N VAL A 481 13.20 20.04 17.48
CA VAL A 481 14.37 20.77 16.96
C VAL A 481 14.10 21.33 15.57
N TRP A 482 14.84 22.36 15.20
CA TRP A 482 14.96 22.76 13.82
C TRP A 482 15.82 21.76 13.04
N SER A 483 15.48 21.54 11.79
CA SER A 483 16.24 20.67 10.88
C SER A 483 16.44 21.35 9.54
N THR A 484 17.64 21.23 8.99
CA THR A 484 17.96 21.68 7.63
C THR A 484 17.49 20.69 6.55
N ASP A 485 17.04 19.50 6.96
CA ASP A 485 16.44 18.53 6.06
C ASP A 485 15.06 19.01 5.57
N ARG A 486 14.82 18.94 4.28
CA ARG A 486 13.60 19.43 3.63
C ARG A 486 13.32 18.69 2.33
N HIS A 487 12.07 18.75 1.89
CA HIS A 487 11.68 18.21 0.59
C HIS A 487 12.50 18.87 -0.54
N TYR A 488 12.82 18.08 -1.58
CA TYR A 488 13.68 18.55 -2.68
C TYR A 488 13.06 19.69 -3.51
N LEU A 489 11.74 19.86 -3.50
CA LEU A 489 11.03 20.99 -4.12
C LEU A 489 10.76 22.16 -3.16
N SER A 490 10.99 22.00 -1.86
CA SER A 490 10.78 23.09 -0.91
C SER A 490 11.93 24.09 -0.99
N SER A 491 11.59 25.40 -0.97
CA SER A 491 12.53 26.51 -0.81
C SER A 491 12.58 27.06 0.60
N ALA A 492 11.92 26.44 1.56
CA ALA A 492 12.01 26.82 2.96
C ALA A 492 13.44 26.68 3.50
N PRO A 493 13.84 27.43 4.54
CA PRO A 493 15.14 27.25 5.20
C PRO A 493 15.36 25.85 5.74
N GLY A 494 14.30 25.18 6.17
CA GLY A 494 14.32 23.83 6.71
C GLY A 494 12.93 23.37 7.16
N SER A 495 12.90 22.57 8.20
CA SER A 495 11.69 21.94 8.76
C SER A 495 11.73 21.94 10.29
N VAL A 496 10.61 21.59 10.91
CA VAL A 496 10.54 21.21 12.34
C VAL A 496 10.64 19.69 12.43
N ARG A 497 11.49 19.21 13.32
CA ARG A 497 11.62 17.77 13.60
C ARG A 497 11.13 17.46 15.01
N PHE A 498 10.16 16.53 15.11
CA PHE A 498 9.67 15.93 16.33
C PHE A 498 10.40 14.61 16.54
N LEU A 499 11.20 14.52 17.61
CA LEU A 499 12.17 13.43 17.80
C LEU A 499 11.62 12.24 18.58
N ASN A 500 10.71 12.51 19.52
CA ASN A 500 10.35 11.57 20.56
C ASN A 500 8.87 11.57 20.91
N SER A 501 7.98 11.90 19.97
CA SER A 501 6.55 11.75 20.21
C SER A 501 6.21 10.29 20.42
N ASP A 502 5.41 9.99 21.44
CA ASP A 502 5.03 8.62 21.80
C ASP A 502 3.69 8.69 22.56
N LYS A 503 2.64 8.16 21.95
CA LYS A 503 1.30 8.17 22.54
C LYS A 503 1.14 7.20 23.71
N THR A 504 1.97 6.18 23.83
CA THR A 504 1.87 5.18 24.90
C THR A 504 2.30 5.74 26.26
N VAL A 505 3.12 6.80 26.27
CA VAL A 505 3.59 7.49 27.46
C VAL A 505 3.19 8.97 27.48
N ASP A 506 2.23 9.34 26.64
CA ASP A 506 1.72 10.72 26.52
C ASP A 506 2.83 11.77 26.33
N ARG A 507 3.74 11.52 25.38
CA ARG A 507 4.88 12.38 25.09
C ARG A 507 4.56 13.29 23.90
N LEU A 508 4.03 14.49 24.19
CA LEU A 508 3.42 15.37 23.20
C LEU A 508 4.08 16.75 23.14
N ASN A 509 4.20 17.26 21.92
CA ASN A 509 4.74 18.57 21.60
C ASN A 509 3.94 19.21 20.48
N ALA A 510 3.68 20.53 20.58
CA ALA A 510 2.86 21.22 19.58
C ALA A 510 3.28 22.67 19.37
N PHE A 511 2.88 23.22 18.20
CA PHE A 511 2.78 24.64 17.96
C PHE A 511 1.31 25.02 17.84
N LEU A 512 0.94 26.18 18.41
CA LEU A 512 -0.43 26.67 18.37
C LEU A 512 -0.48 28.11 17.86
N THR A 513 -1.53 28.45 17.10
CA THR A 513 -1.88 29.86 16.90
C THR A 513 -2.33 30.47 18.24
N GLN A 514 -2.21 31.79 18.36
CA GLN A 514 -2.72 32.46 19.56
C GLN A 514 -4.25 32.33 19.67
N VAL A 515 -4.73 32.22 20.89
CA VAL A 515 -6.16 32.30 21.19
C VAL A 515 -6.67 33.68 20.73
N GLY A 516 -7.81 33.68 20.03
CA GLY A 516 -8.36 34.92 19.47
C GLY A 516 -7.79 35.36 18.12
N ALA A 517 -6.79 34.66 17.59
CA ALA A 517 -6.27 34.94 16.25
C ALA A 517 -7.38 34.79 15.17
N SER A 518 -7.46 35.72 14.23
CA SER A 518 -8.54 35.78 13.26
C SER A 518 -8.60 34.53 12.34
N ILE A 519 -7.46 33.88 12.11
CA ILE A 519 -7.38 32.63 11.36
C ILE A 519 -8.17 31.47 12.05
N ASN A 520 -8.29 31.50 13.36
CA ASN A 520 -8.99 30.47 14.13
C ASN A 520 -10.49 30.44 13.82
N ASN A 521 -11.05 31.55 13.32
CA ASN A 521 -12.47 31.65 12.99
C ASN A 521 -12.79 31.45 11.50
N ARG A 522 -11.82 31.00 10.71
CA ARG A 522 -12.03 30.79 9.27
C ARG A 522 -12.63 29.42 8.99
N SER A 523 -13.65 29.42 8.15
CA SER A 523 -14.39 28.22 7.74
C SER A 523 -14.28 27.89 6.24
N PHE A 524 -13.52 28.65 5.49
CA PHE A 524 -13.19 28.40 4.08
C PHE A 524 -14.41 28.19 3.17
N TRP A 525 -15.40 29.07 3.24
CA TRP A 525 -16.66 28.98 2.48
C TRP A 525 -16.50 28.99 0.95
N ASN A 526 -15.34 29.43 0.44
CA ASN A 526 -15.01 29.40 -0.99
C ASN A 526 -14.16 28.18 -1.38
N GLY A 527 -14.16 27.14 -0.55
CA GLY A 527 -13.23 26.04 -0.66
C GLY A 527 -11.86 26.37 -0.04
N TYR A 528 -10.92 25.44 -0.22
CA TYR A 528 -9.57 25.63 0.32
C TYR A 528 -8.52 24.86 -0.46
N THR A 529 -7.27 25.27 -0.30
CA THR A 529 -6.08 24.48 -0.58
C THR A 529 -5.21 24.47 0.67
N ILE A 530 -4.92 23.28 1.18
CA ILE A 530 -4.02 23.06 2.31
C ILE A 530 -2.87 22.21 1.82
N GLU A 531 -1.65 22.69 2.00
CA GLU A 531 -0.42 22.03 1.57
C GLU A 531 0.51 21.82 2.75
N ALA A 532 1.18 20.68 2.77
CA ALA A 532 2.24 20.40 3.74
C ALA A 532 3.34 19.53 3.13
N PHE A 533 4.60 19.75 3.58
CA PHE A 533 5.67 18.81 3.36
C PHE A 533 5.89 17.97 4.61
N ILE A 534 5.92 16.65 4.48
CA ILE A 534 6.07 15.73 5.60
C ILE A 534 7.08 14.63 5.31
N LYS A 535 7.70 14.10 6.36
CA LYS A 535 8.57 12.92 6.30
C LYS A 535 8.43 12.11 7.58
N LEU A 536 8.18 10.81 7.43
CA LEU A 536 8.22 9.85 8.53
C LEU A 536 9.66 9.33 8.70
N PRO A 537 10.17 9.15 9.93
CA PRO A 537 11.49 8.59 10.14
C PRO A 537 11.54 7.08 9.81
N ALA A 538 12.74 6.54 9.69
CA ALA A 538 12.94 5.12 9.36
C ALA A 538 12.41 4.16 10.45
N ASP A 539 12.44 4.62 11.69
CA ASP A 539 12.02 3.89 12.89
C ASP A 539 10.60 4.23 13.35
N TRP A 540 9.77 4.78 12.46
CA TRP A 540 8.36 5.03 12.77
C TRP A 540 7.66 3.72 13.16
N ASP A 541 6.94 3.72 14.27
CA ASP A 541 6.29 2.57 14.89
C ASP A 541 4.79 2.84 15.07
N ALA A 542 3.93 1.95 14.52
CA ALA A 542 2.48 2.11 14.58
C ALA A 542 1.93 2.15 16.01
N ASN A 543 2.48 1.37 16.95
CA ASN A 543 2.00 1.34 18.33
C ASN A 543 2.22 2.68 19.06
N LYS A 544 3.31 3.37 18.71
CA LYS A 544 3.71 4.65 19.32
C LYS A 544 3.18 5.87 18.58
N HIS A 545 3.05 5.77 17.25
CA HIS A 545 2.91 6.95 16.41
C HIS A 545 1.65 6.93 15.53
N ARG A 546 0.80 5.90 15.62
CA ARG A 546 -0.47 5.87 14.87
C ARG A 546 -1.36 7.05 15.23
N TRP A 547 -2.10 7.54 14.24
CA TRP A 547 -2.97 8.71 14.31
C TRP A 547 -2.22 10.02 14.57
N ALA A 548 -0.89 10.00 14.39
CA ALA A 548 -0.03 11.18 14.58
C ALA A 548 -0.53 12.36 13.75
N ASN A 549 -0.96 13.43 14.41
CA ASN A 549 -1.47 14.62 13.74
C ASN A 549 -0.36 15.58 13.35
N LEU A 550 -0.33 15.96 12.08
CA LEU A 550 0.55 17.03 11.59
C LEU A 550 -0.12 18.40 11.68
N LEU A 551 -1.43 18.48 11.41
CA LEU A 551 -2.23 19.71 11.49
C LEU A 551 -3.64 19.40 11.98
N GLY A 552 -4.12 20.13 12.96
CA GLY A 552 -5.45 19.99 13.51
C GLY A 552 -6.00 21.29 14.07
N ARG A 553 -7.14 21.20 14.75
CA ARG A 553 -7.75 22.34 15.46
C ARG A 553 -8.15 21.91 16.86
N VAL A 554 -8.05 22.84 17.82
CA VAL A 554 -8.62 22.66 19.16
C VAL A 554 -10.15 22.63 19.09
N GLY A 555 -10.79 21.82 19.93
CA GLY A 555 -12.24 21.76 20.11
C GLY A 555 -12.86 20.46 19.58
N ARG A 556 -13.90 20.03 20.30
CA ARG A 556 -14.65 18.78 20.04
C ARG A 556 -15.60 18.96 18.86
N ARG A 557 -15.56 18.08 17.87
CA ARG A 557 -16.51 18.09 16.75
C ARG A 557 -17.95 17.82 17.20
N GLY A 558 -18.14 17.14 18.33
CA GLY A 558 -19.45 16.97 18.94
C GLY A 558 -20.16 18.27 19.33
N ASN A 559 -19.41 19.38 19.48
CA ASN A 559 -19.95 20.69 19.82
C ASN A 559 -20.43 21.52 18.60
N VAL A 560 -20.51 20.93 17.41
CA VAL A 560 -21.00 21.66 16.23
C VAL A 560 -22.45 22.05 16.38
N PRO A 561 -22.86 23.27 15.96
CA PRO A 561 -24.23 23.68 15.94
C PRO A 561 -25.10 22.74 15.08
N GLY A 562 -26.25 22.36 15.58
CA GLY A 562 -27.18 21.45 14.91
C GLY A 562 -26.97 19.97 15.23
N GLY A 563 -25.96 19.65 16.06
CA GLY A 563 -25.65 18.30 16.51
C GLY A 563 -24.80 17.50 15.53
N PHE A 564 -23.78 16.84 16.05
CA PHE A 564 -22.90 15.93 15.32
C PHE A 564 -23.49 14.51 15.35
N ARG A 565 -23.42 13.78 14.24
CA ARG A 565 -23.99 12.44 14.07
C ARG A 565 -22.94 11.41 13.61
N GLY A 566 -21.67 11.84 13.42
CA GLY A 566 -20.57 10.95 13.08
C GLY A 566 -19.98 10.23 14.29
N GLY A 567 -18.99 9.40 14.04
CA GLY A 567 -18.16 8.79 15.09
C GLY A 567 -17.26 9.82 15.79
N ASP A 568 -16.72 9.43 16.94
CA ASP A 568 -15.69 10.17 17.71
C ASP A 568 -16.05 11.65 17.97
N PRO A 569 -17.15 11.95 18.66
CA PRO A 569 -17.56 13.33 18.93
C PRO A 569 -16.54 14.12 19.77
N GLU A 570 -15.61 13.44 20.39
CA GLU A 570 -14.48 14.00 21.16
C GLU A 570 -13.37 14.55 20.30
N ALA A 571 -13.22 14.04 19.07
CA ALA A 571 -12.16 14.41 18.15
C ALA A 571 -12.27 15.85 17.65
N SER A 572 -11.19 16.36 17.09
CA SER A 572 -11.12 17.67 16.43
C SER A 572 -12.04 17.75 15.20
N SER A 573 -12.42 18.98 14.84
CA SER A 573 -13.12 19.24 13.56
C SER A 573 -12.22 19.17 12.32
N VAL A 574 -10.91 19.10 12.50
CA VAL A 574 -9.91 18.94 11.44
C VAL A 574 -8.84 17.98 11.93
N LEU A 575 -8.67 16.88 11.20
CA LEU A 575 -7.63 15.88 11.43
C LEU A 575 -6.84 15.71 10.14
N PHE A 576 -5.58 16.16 10.15
CA PHE A 576 -4.60 15.85 9.13
C PHE A 576 -3.56 14.97 9.80
N ALA A 577 -3.76 13.66 9.70
CA ALA A 577 -3.07 12.68 10.53
C ALA A 577 -2.40 11.59 9.69
N VAL A 578 -1.60 10.75 10.35
CA VAL A 578 -0.99 9.55 9.77
C VAL A 578 -1.54 8.33 10.51
N SER A 579 -2.16 7.39 9.78
CA SER A 579 -2.78 6.18 10.34
C SER A 579 -1.74 5.15 10.84
N SER A 580 -2.22 4.06 11.45
CA SER A 580 -1.39 2.90 11.81
C SER A 580 -0.68 2.26 10.61
N LEU A 581 -1.27 2.36 9.43
CA LEU A 581 -0.73 1.88 8.15
C LEU A 581 0.14 2.93 7.43
N ARG A 582 0.49 4.02 8.09
CA ARG A 582 1.25 5.14 7.50
C ARG A 582 0.54 5.84 6.34
N GLU A 583 -0.77 5.79 6.28
CA GLU A 583 -1.55 6.56 5.32
C GLU A 583 -1.80 7.96 5.85
N VAL A 584 -1.81 8.93 4.97
CA VAL A 584 -2.28 10.27 5.34
C VAL A 584 -3.81 10.27 5.34
N GLN A 585 -4.38 10.63 6.46
CA GLN A 585 -5.79 10.91 6.63
C GLN A 585 -6.05 12.41 6.58
N TRP A 586 -6.97 12.82 5.74
CA TRP A 586 -7.63 14.12 5.83
C TRP A 586 -9.07 13.90 6.23
N GLU A 587 -9.41 14.23 7.46
CA GLU A 587 -10.78 14.15 7.95
C GLU A 587 -11.21 15.51 8.48
N ILE A 588 -12.39 15.96 8.05
CA ILE A 588 -12.93 17.26 8.43
C ILE A 588 -14.41 17.17 8.78
N VAL A 589 -14.84 18.08 9.65
CA VAL A 589 -16.25 18.46 9.73
C VAL A 589 -16.45 19.65 8.79
N PRO A 590 -17.25 19.52 7.70
CA PRO A 590 -17.44 20.59 6.74
C PRO A 590 -18.15 21.80 7.33
N ALA A 591 -17.91 23.00 6.76
CA ALA A 591 -18.63 24.20 7.17
C ALA A 591 -20.08 24.21 6.69
N SER A 592 -20.35 23.73 5.48
CA SER A 592 -21.69 23.72 4.86
C SER A 592 -22.62 22.64 5.45
N ASN A 593 -22.05 21.54 5.97
CA ASN A 593 -22.82 20.46 6.62
C ASN A 593 -22.01 19.85 7.76
N ALA A 594 -22.19 20.35 8.97
CA ALA A 594 -21.40 19.97 10.12
C ALA A 594 -21.91 18.73 10.88
N GLN A 595 -22.84 17.96 10.32
CA GLN A 595 -23.42 16.80 11.01
C GLN A 595 -22.57 15.53 10.88
N TYR A 596 -21.82 15.40 9.80
CA TYR A 596 -20.99 14.21 9.51
C TYR A 596 -19.59 14.63 9.08
N PRO A 597 -18.56 13.89 9.48
CA PRO A 597 -17.21 14.11 8.94
C PRO A 597 -17.13 13.62 7.50
N GLN A 598 -16.15 14.13 6.77
CA GLN A 598 -15.76 13.64 5.45
C GLN A 598 -14.29 13.32 5.46
N THR A 599 -13.91 12.19 4.89
CA THR A 599 -12.55 11.65 5.00
C THR A 599 -11.99 11.25 3.64
N ALA A 600 -10.73 11.64 3.38
CA ALA A 600 -9.91 11.15 2.27
C ALA A 600 -8.65 10.47 2.82
N TRP A 601 -8.14 9.50 2.07
CA TRP A 601 -6.97 8.72 2.46
C TRP A 601 -5.94 8.63 1.34
N SER A 602 -4.66 8.75 1.68
CA SER A 602 -3.59 8.42 0.75
C SER A 602 -3.39 6.90 0.64
N GLY A 603 -2.42 6.47 -0.16
CA GLY A 603 -1.78 5.19 0.02
C GLY A 603 -0.75 5.23 1.16
N GLU A 604 -0.14 4.10 1.45
CA GLU A 604 0.89 3.94 2.47
C GLU A 604 2.15 4.74 2.14
N LEU A 605 2.65 5.53 3.09
CA LEU A 605 3.86 6.32 2.94
C LEU A 605 5.11 5.47 3.18
N ILE A 606 6.11 5.63 2.33
CA ILE A 606 7.44 5.05 2.51
C ILE A 606 8.19 5.84 3.60
N ARG A 607 8.74 5.13 4.59
CA ARG A 607 9.56 5.74 5.64
C ARG A 607 10.80 6.43 5.05
N ASN A 608 11.32 7.40 5.76
CA ASN A 608 12.51 8.19 5.39
C ASN A 608 12.40 8.88 4.02
N THR A 609 11.19 9.17 3.57
CA THR A 609 10.88 9.80 2.29
C THR A 609 10.08 11.07 2.53
N TRP A 610 10.49 12.16 1.89
CA TRP A 610 9.73 13.40 1.89
C TRP A 610 8.57 13.34 0.90
N TYR A 611 7.44 13.89 1.32
CA TYR A 611 6.22 14.02 0.52
C TYR A 611 5.70 15.45 0.54
N HIS A 612 5.20 15.92 -0.59
CA HIS A 612 4.29 17.06 -0.66
C HIS A 612 2.85 16.53 -0.68
N VAL A 613 2.05 16.94 0.28
CA VAL A 613 0.63 16.63 0.32
C VAL A 613 -0.14 17.93 0.08
N ALA A 614 -1.03 17.94 -0.91
CA ALA A 614 -1.95 19.03 -1.16
C ALA A 614 -3.39 18.53 -1.10
N ILE A 615 -4.25 19.26 -0.40
CA ILE A 615 -5.67 18.95 -0.26
C ILE A 615 -6.46 20.11 -0.80
N VAL A 616 -7.25 19.86 -1.84
CA VAL A 616 -8.03 20.87 -2.57
C VAL A 616 -9.51 20.57 -2.41
N ASN A 617 -10.23 21.44 -1.69
CA ASN A 617 -11.69 21.44 -1.64
C ASN A 617 -12.22 22.43 -2.66
N ASP A 618 -12.94 21.94 -3.66
CA ASP A 618 -13.54 22.74 -4.72
C ASP A 618 -15.07 22.67 -4.66
N PRO A 619 -15.75 23.73 -4.21
CA PRO A 619 -17.20 23.78 -4.17
C PRO A 619 -17.86 23.71 -5.55
N ALA A 620 -17.19 24.15 -6.63
CA ALA A 620 -17.76 24.15 -7.97
C ALA A 620 -17.91 22.73 -8.53
N THR A 621 -16.94 21.87 -8.25
CA THR A 621 -16.98 20.46 -8.65
C THR A 621 -17.51 19.54 -7.55
N ARG A 622 -17.73 20.07 -6.34
CA ARG A 622 -18.12 19.31 -5.14
C ARG A 622 -17.17 18.16 -4.85
N THR A 623 -15.87 18.45 -4.90
CA THR A 623 -14.83 17.48 -4.62
C THR A 623 -13.88 17.96 -3.53
N THR A 624 -13.35 17.04 -2.75
CA THR A 624 -12.14 17.25 -1.97
C THR A 624 -11.12 16.24 -2.43
N THR A 625 -10.08 16.70 -3.09
CA THR A 625 -9.03 15.84 -3.66
C THR A 625 -7.73 16.04 -2.90
N MET A 626 -7.22 14.95 -2.36
CA MET A 626 -5.86 14.87 -1.82
C MET A 626 -4.90 14.49 -2.95
N TYR A 627 -3.74 15.13 -2.97
CA TYR A 627 -2.65 14.84 -3.89
C TYR A 627 -1.39 14.54 -3.09
N VAL A 628 -0.67 13.51 -3.47
CA VAL A 628 0.66 13.19 -2.95
C VAL A 628 1.66 13.33 -4.09
N ASP A 629 2.62 14.22 -3.94
CA ASP A 629 3.60 14.60 -4.98
C ASP A 629 2.96 14.89 -6.35
N GLY A 630 1.84 15.61 -6.33
CA GLY A 630 1.11 16.03 -7.52
C GLY A 630 0.18 14.97 -8.14
N ALA A 631 0.19 13.74 -7.64
CA ALA A 631 -0.73 12.70 -8.07
C ALA A 631 -1.96 12.63 -7.15
N PRO A 632 -3.20 12.63 -7.69
CA PRO A 632 -4.37 12.42 -6.87
C PRO A 632 -4.35 11.02 -6.26
N VAL A 633 -4.77 10.92 -5.01
CA VAL A 633 -4.96 9.63 -4.35
C VAL A 633 -6.24 8.96 -4.86
N LEU A 634 -6.40 7.66 -4.60
CA LEU A 634 -7.59 6.93 -5.03
C LEU A 634 -8.80 7.24 -4.15
N ARG A 635 -8.62 7.27 -2.82
CA ARG A 635 -9.69 7.40 -1.84
C ARG A 635 -9.99 8.87 -1.50
N ASN A 636 -10.56 9.60 -2.46
CA ASN A 636 -10.97 10.99 -2.33
C ASN A 636 -12.45 11.12 -1.93
N ILE A 637 -12.85 12.34 -1.58
CA ILE A 637 -14.24 12.68 -1.22
C ILE A 637 -14.99 13.16 -2.46
N ALA A 638 -15.81 12.29 -3.04
CA ALA A 638 -16.84 12.68 -4.01
C ALA A 638 -18.06 13.28 -3.27
N ASN A 639 -18.79 14.17 -3.93
CA ASN A 639 -19.89 14.92 -3.33
C ASN A 639 -19.47 15.69 -2.05
N ALA A 640 -18.28 16.27 -2.10
CA ALA A 640 -17.73 16.99 -0.97
C ALA A 640 -18.58 18.21 -0.59
N GLU A 641 -18.71 18.38 0.70
CA GLU A 641 -19.22 19.60 1.32
C GLU A 641 -18.12 20.68 1.33
N THR A 642 -18.52 21.92 1.58
CA THR A 642 -17.61 23.07 1.49
C THR A 642 -16.98 23.41 2.84
N GLY A 643 -15.69 23.68 2.80
CA GLY A 643 -14.92 24.29 3.88
C GLY A 643 -14.69 23.37 5.09
N THR A 644 -14.18 23.96 6.16
CA THR A 644 -13.94 23.28 7.44
C THR A 644 -14.66 24.01 8.56
N ARG A 645 -15.30 23.30 9.47
CA ARG A 645 -16.07 23.94 10.55
C ARG A 645 -15.15 24.59 11.59
N SER A 646 -15.27 25.90 11.74
CA SER A 646 -14.72 26.62 12.91
C SER A 646 -15.78 26.58 14.02
N LEU A 647 -15.36 26.23 15.24
CA LEU A 647 -16.21 26.21 16.41
C LEU A 647 -16.14 27.53 17.20
N SER A 648 -14.96 28.10 17.29
CA SER A 648 -14.70 29.33 18.04
C SER A 648 -13.36 29.95 17.63
N VAL A 649 -13.26 31.29 17.71
CA VAL A 649 -12.01 32.03 17.59
C VAL A 649 -11.01 31.65 18.70
N ASN A 650 -11.50 31.07 19.78
CA ASN A 650 -10.67 30.57 20.89
C ASN A 650 -10.10 29.17 20.64
N ASN A 651 -10.40 28.57 19.50
CA ASN A 651 -9.92 27.25 19.14
C ASN A 651 -8.75 27.34 18.16
N PRO A 652 -7.49 27.34 18.66
CA PRO A 652 -6.29 27.47 17.85
C PRO A 652 -6.15 26.37 16.79
N TRP A 653 -5.40 26.67 15.74
CA TRP A 653 -4.77 25.65 14.92
C TRP A 653 -3.59 25.04 15.66
N ILE A 654 -3.37 23.73 15.44
CA ILE A 654 -2.32 22.93 16.09
C ILE A 654 -1.45 22.32 14.99
N VAL A 655 -0.14 22.33 15.19
CA VAL A 655 0.85 21.60 14.38
C VAL A 655 1.67 20.70 15.29
N GLY A 656 1.82 19.43 14.93
CA GLY A 656 2.62 18.44 15.64
C GLY A 656 1.90 17.64 16.71
N ALA A 657 0.60 17.89 16.92
CA ALA A 657 -0.28 17.09 17.77
C ALA A 657 -1.73 17.22 17.32
N GLY A 658 -2.57 16.29 17.78
CA GLY A 658 -4.02 16.30 17.64
C GLY A 658 -4.73 16.84 18.88
N TRP A 659 -6.05 16.74 18.87
CA TRP A 659 -6.93 17.12 19.95
C TRP A 659 -8.01 16.07 20.15
N TRP A 660 -8.16 15.61 21.39
CA TRP A 660 -9.20 14.69 21.78
C TRP A 660 -9.81 15.14 23.10
N ASP A 661 -11.13 15.25 23.13
CA ASP A 661 -11.91 15.77 24.27
C ASP A 661 -11.43 17.17 24.72
N THR A 662 -10.59 17.25 25.73
CA THR A 662 -10.11 18.50 26.31
C THR A 662 -8.59 18.61 26.31
N VAL A 663 -7.88 17.64 25.71
CA VAL A 663 -6.42 17.54 25.78
C VAL A 663 -5.78 17.40 24.40
N LEU A 664 -4.51 17.77 24.33
CA LEU A 664 -3.64 17.39 23.22
C LEU A 664 -3.40 15.89 23.23
N THR A 665 -3.34 15.28 22.05
CA THR A 665 -3.09 13.84 21.86
C THR A 665 -2.32 13.60 20.57
N ASP A 666 -1.98 12.34 20.28
CA ASP A 666 -1.51 11.87 18.99
C ASP A 666 -0.39 12.73 18.38
N GLY A 667 0.71 12.85 19.13
CA GLY A 667 1.87 13.66 18.74
C GLY A 667 2.53 13.16 17.45
N TYR A 668 2.90 14.10 16.58
CA TYR A 668 3.61 13.79 15.35
C TYR A 668 5.03 13.32 15.63
N TYR A 669 5.51 12.34 14.88
CA TYR A 669 6.87 11.83 14.92
C TYR A 669 7.51 11.88 13.53
N GLY A 670 8.54 12.71 13.37
CA GLY A 670 9.20 12.95 12.09
C GLY A 670 9.38 14.44 11.78
N TRP A 671 9.39 14.78 10.50
CA TRP A 671 9.63 16.14 10.03
C TRP A 671 8.36 16.72 9.41
N ILE A 672 8.05 17.96 9.78
CA ILE A 672 7.03 18.79 9.13
C ILE A 672 7.77 19.98 8.51
N GLY A 673 7.66 20.13 7.20
CA GLY A 673 8.20 21.25 6.45
C GLY A 673 7.30 22.48 6.55
N GLU A 674 7.15 23.20 5.43
CA GLU A 674 6.23 24.32 5.38
C GLU A 674 4.78 23.85 5.22
N ILE A 675 3.84 24.61 5.80
CA ILE A 675 2.39 24.41 5.71
C ILE A 675 1.77 25.67 5.17
N ARG A 676 0.92 25.55 4.11
CA ARG A 676 0.20 26.70 3.56
C ARG A 676 -1.30 26.44 3.55
N LEU A 677 -2.09 27.44 3.97
CA LEU A 677 -3.55 27.44 3.99
C LEU A 677 -4.07 28.60 3.12
N VAL A 678 -4.78 28.27 2.06
CA VAL A 678 -5.43 29.24 1.16
C VAL A 678 -6.93 28.96 1.11
N GLY A 679 -7.77 29.99 1.20
CA GLY A 679 -9.23 29.88 1.28
C GLY A 679 -9.94 29.75 -0.06
N ARG A 680 -9.31 29.12 -1.03
CA ARG A 680 -9.87 28.77 -2.35
C ARG A 680 -9.11 27.59 -2.97
N PRO A 681 -9.71 26.88 -3.93
CA PRO A 681 -8.99 25.86 -4.69
C PRO A 681 -7.88 26.50 -5.54
N LEU A 682 -6.68 25.95 -5.49
CA LEU A 682 -5.54 26.34 -6.31
C LEU A 682 -5.22 25.27 -7.35
N PRO A 683 -4.91 25.66 -8.59
CA PRO A 683 -4.33 24.73 -9.56
C PRO A 683 -2.89 24.36 -9.16
N ALA A 684 -2.40 23.21 -9.60
CA ALA A 684 -1.05 22.70 -9.27
C ALA A 684 0.07 23.69 -9.65
N THR A 685 -0.14 24.54 -10.65
CA THR A 685 0.80 25.61 -11.04
C THR A 685 0.96 26.72 -10.00
N GLN A 686 0.12 26.73 -8.96
CA GLN A 686 0.19 27.65 -7.84
C GLN A 686 0.58 26.99 -6.52
N TRP A 687 0.89 25.70 -6.53
CA TRP A 687 1.32 24.98 -5.32
C TRP A 687 2.75 25.32 -4.90
N LEU A 688 3.11 24.95 -3.66
CA LEU A 688 4.46 25.14 -3.11
C LEU A 688 5.54 24.38 -3.89
N THR A 689 5.15 23.37 -4.65
CA THR A 689 6.05 22.60 -5.54
C THR A 689 6.26 23.24 -6.90
N ALA A 690 5.43 24.20 -7.29
CA ALA A 690 5.61 24.96 -8.52
C ALA A 690 6.76 25.98 -8.36
N ARG A 691 7.36 26.37 -9.48
CA ARG A 691 8.42 27.39 -9.47
C ARG A 691 7.83 28.77 -9.77
N ARG A 692 8.43 29.76 -9.15
CA ARG A 692 8.14 31.15 -9.47
C ARG A 692 8.71 31.43 -10.86
N SER A 693 7.82 31.80 -11.81
CA SER A 693 8.20 32.17 -13.17
C SER A 693 8.86 33.55 -13.23
#